data_cb97717fefd7e7e7c5df0913e3fd5242
#
_entry.id   cb97717fefd7e7e7c5df0913e3fd5242
#
_cell.length_a   1.000
_cell.length_b   1.000
_cell.length_c   1.000
_cell.angle_alpha   90.00
_cell.angle_beta   90.00
_cell.angle_gamma   90.00
#
_symmetry.space_group_name_H-M   'P 1'
#
loop_
_entity.id
_entity.type
_entity.pdbx_description
1 polymer ?
#
loop_
_entity_poly.entity_id
_entity_poly.type
_entity_poly.pdbx_seq_one_letter_code
_entity_poly.pdbx_strand_id
1 'polypeptide(L)'
;MSDPSRATAAANLPSLLAAEGAGGLKDQQSSPSRSFRFRLRPLAAACFSIAMLPLSGVQADTTEDEWTSERLVAGEEVWGPGDFFELNRLEIASSGNLRIEERSGSIGEIAVAGGALTLGEWAYSFAGSTEISDRGRLRLEGQSQMEIENLSLSEGVLELRENSEINGIPGEDGSTGGVIHLGEAGRISVEGNSMINMGMVRSEGGTIEIRATPWIEEGFDSDTGESIETVHQGGLFNAEVFHAAKGTTRVILGGGDIPDNLEASVFGSARFRVGDLLIDPDAAMRIELLKGGRFIVGPNEWSNADQLAHTAHPDAGTLVIGTDFLLAGNVAIQVGEVDEGRAGSLSQNLLVARDGVIELDGPNAKLTTGEGTWTHFELGSILWIFPEAVPEVPDEAPDEKPDDPAGDGSASVPDGNDAEETPREPLIADRDAVESLDFSKGKVTGLENLTVYVGTQAETGDLYYGADGKLHILIQPPAFEGPLANLTQAVWLKRKDVFTPQYFRKLFLYTEPEATAANLVRVAGSTAAIGTRERMTADMTMLSGNLSDVVRTLELAGRVPVPVEEDSILRKIPEVMTSIPVMVDASGGRSRTSVPIPDLGLNQTVTSDDTTIRGAFVLGKGDIRFGLYGAFTESDFNRHAEESRLPLTGSSERALVSLFAYVPVEEKRVTMDLTWSEAADKVRVPSAGEFLHAEGVKRSLWSFGLMTECPLFWDLGSTRVDWTVTGLSGARVWKWGDAEALWQAESGDVLKTRESGGYAVSATLGGRIAGGINFAANGIFEEWLPRRIDGSLNAAVHGLTSDSASMTVTVPGIEGARGALAVADLPKFQMSADAKLGIQFPQTRIELTGSVMKAGSKHRAHSVGARLSWVFNEV
;
A
#
# COMPACT_ATOMS: atom_id res chain seq x y z
N MET A 1 22.19 39.35 20.85
CA MET A 1 20.93 39.08 21.56
C MET A 1 20.03 38.43 20.54
N SER A 2 20.11 37.15 20.44
CA SER A 2 19.42 36.30 19.48
C SER A 2 18.65 35.23 20.27
N ASP A 3 17.40 35.20 20.04
CA ASP A 3 16.39 34.34 20.64
C ASP A 3 16.56 32.87 20.21
N PRO A 4 16.66 31.88 21.10
CA PRO A 4 16.76 30.49 20.78
C PRO A 4 15.45 29.75 21.10
N SER A 5 14.40 29.94 20.28
CA SER A 5 13.16 29.18 20.44
C SER A 5 12.56 28.81 19.09
N ARG A 6 13.24 27.93 18.37
CA ARG A 6 12.67 27.17 17.26
C ARG A 6 13.59 25.99 16.90
N ALA A 7 13.53 24.95 17.70
CA ALA A 7 14.04 23.62 17.28
C ALA A 7 13.61 22.59 18.31
N THR A 8 12.42 22.05 18.18
CA THR A 8 12.08 20.70 18.71
C THR A 8 10.62 20.41 18.34
N ALA A 9 10.43 19.95 17.13
CA ALA A 9 9.21 19.24 16.76
C ALA A 9 9.53 18.31 15.58
N ALA A 10 10.31 17.28 15.84
CA ALA A 10 10.46 16.18 14.89
C ALA A 10 11.08 14.99 15.64
N ALA A 11 10.31 14.29 16.42
CA ALA A 11 10.62 12.94 16.87
C ALA A 11 9.48 12.44 17.78
N ASN A 12 8.44 11.89 17.19
CA ASN A 12 7.63 10.85 17.82
C ASN A 12 6.75 10.22 16.74
N LEU A 13 7.34 9.37 15.94
CA LEU A 13 6.59 8.31 15.26
C LEU A 13 6.55 7.13 16.24
N PRO A 14 5.38 6.60 16.57
CA PRO A 14 5.32 5.41 17.41
C PRO A 14 5.93 4.23 16.67
N SER A 15 6.88 3.59 17.33
CA SER A 15 7.47 2.31 16.96
C SER A 15 6.42 1.21 17.04
N LEU A 16 5.82 0.87 15.92
CA LEU A 16 4.86 -0.24 15.75
C LEU A 16 5.36 -1.17 14.66
N LEU A 17 6.58 -1.70 14.85
CA LEU A 17 7.12 -2.79 14.04
C LEU A 17 8.32 -3.41 14.77
N ALA A 18 8.04 -4.25 15.75
CA ALA A 18 9.01 -5.24 16.23
C ALA A 18 8.31 -6.33 17.02
N ALA A 19 7.81 -7.36 16.34
CA ALA A 19 7.67 -8.71 16.89
C ALA A 19 7.40 -9.71 15.78
N GLU A 20 8.40 -10.11 15.04
CA GLU A 20 8.44 -11.43 14.43
C GLU A 20 9.63 -12.18 15.02
N GLY A 21 9.31 -12.97 16.06
CA GLY A 21 10.19 -13.93 16.67
C GLY A 21 10.04 -15.28 16.02
N ALA A 22 11.12 -15.80 15.53
CA ALA A 22 11.27 -17.16 15.06
C ALA A 22 10.92 -18.18 16.16
N GLY A 23 10.06 -19.15 15.84
CA GLY A 23 9.70 -20.27 16.70
C GLY A 23 9.55 -21.55 15.89
N GLY A 24 10.54 -22.43 16.06
CA GLY A 24 10.81 -23.64 15.33
C GLY A 24 9.71 -24.69 15.30
N LEU A 25 9.76 -25.43 14.22
CA LEU A 25 9.16 -26.75 14.01
C LEU A 25 9.57 -27.74 15.12
N LYS A 26 8.58 -28.40 15.71
CA LYS A 26 8.71 -29.72 16.30
C LYS A 26 7.51 -30.58 15.96
N ASP A 27 7.78 -31.61 15.20
CA ASP A 27 6.94 -32.78 15.01
C ASP A 27 6.50 -33.37 16.36
N GLN A 28 5.19 -33.64 16.48
CA GLN A 28 4.73 -34.75 17.29
C GLN A 28 3.44 -35.33 16.70
N GLN A 29 3.62 -36.54 16.16
CA GLN A 29 2.53 -37.46 15.88
C GLN A 29 1.82 -37.84 17.21
N SER A 30 0.50 -37.77 17.22
CA SER A 30 -0.32 -38.57 18.13
C SER A 30 -1.63 -38.95 17.44
N SER A 31 -1.83 -40.23 17.38
CA SER A 31 -2.95 -40.99 16.84
C SER A 31 -4.31 -40.67 17.49
N PRO A 32 -5.43 -40.80 16.72
CA PRO A 32 -6.76 -40.60 17.26
C PRO A 32 -7.30 -41.86 17.94
N SER A 33 -7.61 -41.76 19.22
CA SER A 33 -8.41 -42.78 19.91
C SER A 33 -9.90 -42.63 19.52
N ARG A 34 -10.43 -43.63 18.85
CA ARG A 34 -11.87 -43.82 18.62
C ARG A 34 -12.56 -44.10 19.96
N SER A 35 -13.46 -43.20 20.37
CA SER A 35 -14.46 -43.54 21.36
C SER A 35 -15.83 -43.66 20.70
N PHE A 36 -16.25 -44.91 20.53
CA PHE A 36 -17.65 -45.27 20.21
C PHE A 36 -18.55 -44.88 21.38
N ARG A 37 -19.47 -43.94 21.18
CA ARG A 37 -20.63 -43.78 22.06
C ARG A 37 -21.88 -44.21 21.32
N PHE A 38 -22.36 -45.40 21.69
CA PHE A 38 -23.74 -45.84 21.40
C PHE A 38 -24.72 -44.91 22.12
N ARG A 39 -25.53 -44.18 21.43
CA ARG A 39 -26.77 -43.61 21.96
C ARG A 39 -27.92 -44.50 21.52
N LEU A 40 -28.46 -45.24 22.45
CA LEU A 40 -29.76 -45.88 22.35
C LEU A 40 -30.85 -44.76 22.22
N ARG A 41 -31.48 -44.68 21.09
CA ARG A 41 -32.75 -43.95 20.97
C ARG A 41 -33.85 -44.87 21.47
N PRO A 42 -34.81 -44.33 22.20
CA PRO A 42 -35.94 -45.13 22.70
C PRO A 42 -36.89 -45.50 21.59
N LEU A 43 -37.22 -46.75 21.51
CA LEU A 43 -38.29 -47.39 20.76
C LEU A 43 -39.64 -46.91 21.39
N ALA A 44 -40.16 -45.79 20.93
CA ALA A 44 -41.49 -45.34 21.33
C ALA A 44 -42.30 -44.68 20.16
N ALA A 45 -41.89 -44.86 18.94
CA ALA A 45 -42.64 -44.32 17.78
C ALA A 45 -43.08 -45.36 16.75
N ALA A 46 -43.19 -46.63 17.15
CA ALA A 46 -43.49 -47.72 16.22
C ALA A 46 -44.82 -48.42 16.47
N CYS A 47 -45.81 -47.74 17.06
CA CYS A 47 -47.14 -48.34 17.35
C CYS A 47 -48.32 -47.49 16.87
N PHE A 48 -48.15 -46.51 16.00
CA PHE A 48 -49.32 -45.77 15.42
C PHE A 48 -49.33 -45.67 13.88
N SER A 49 -48.73 -46.62 13.17
CA SER A 49 -48.72 -46.58 11.70
C SER A 49 -49.36 -47.83 11.13
N ILE A 50 -50.48 -48.28 11.60
CA ILE A 50 -51.31 -49.27 10.92
C ILE A 50 -52.78 -48.90 11.14
N ALA A 51 -53.35 -48.18 10.23
CA ALA A 51 -54.72 -48.13 9.81
C ALA A 51 -55.08 -46.75 9.21
N MET A 52 -54.71 -46.52 7.96
CA MET A 52 -55.52 -45.68 7.02
C MET A 52 -55.17 -46.07 5.60
N LEU A 53 -56.08 -46.79 4.99
CA LEU A 53 -56.16 -47.01 3.55
C LEU A 53 -56.40 -45.70 2.82
N PRO A 54 -55.87 -45.48 1.59
CA PRO A 54 -56.09 -44.24 0.86
C PRO A 54 -57.54 -44.21 0.37
N LEU A 55 -58.38 -43.36 0.91
CA LEU A 55 -59.59 -42.94 0.31
C LEU A 55 -59.27 -41.86 -0.73
N SER A 56 -59.23 -42.29 -1.98
CA SER A 56 -59.18 -41.44 -3.14
C SER A 56 -60.40 -40.51 -3.21
N GLY A 57 -60.20 -39.23 -3.38
CA GLY A 57 -61.04 -38.28 -4.08
C GLY A 57 -62.49 -38.14 -3.55
N VAL A 58 -62.69 -37.36 -2.52
CA VAL A 58 -63.95 -36.70 -2.30
C VAL A 58 -63.68 -35.19 -2.40
N GLN A 59 -64.13 -34.63 -3.49
CA GLN A 59 -64.38 -33.20 -3.58
C GLN A 59 -65.54 -32.93 -2.59
N ALA A 60 -65.20 -32.41 -1.42
CA ALA A 60 -66.23 -32.03 -0.45
C ALA A 60 -66.86 -30.73 -0.96
N ASP A 61 -68.09 -30.86 -1.44
CA ASP A 61 -68.98 -29.75 -1.60
C ASP A 61 -69.33 -29.25 -0.16
N THR A 62 -68.66 -28.22 0.27
CA THR A 62 -68.71 -27.70 1.64
C THR A 62 -69.93 -26.83 1.80
N THR A 63 -71.04 -27.45 2.14
CA THR A 63 -72.13 -26.80 2.88
C THR A 63 -71.57 -26.37 4.27
N GLU A 64 -71.94 -25.17 4.70
CA GLU A 64 -71.65 -24.50 5.95
C GLU A 64 -71.70 -25.45 7.17
N ASP A 65 -70.57 -26.17 7.44
CA ASP A 65 -70.41 -26.90 8.67
C ASP A 65 -69.45 -26.11 9.60
N GLU A 66 -69.86 -25.92 10.82
CA GLU A 66 -69.05 -25.33 11.93
C GLU A 66 -67.66 -25.92 11.90
N TRP A 67 -66.66 -25.08 11.56
CA TRP A 67 -65.23 -25.43 11.55
C TRP A 67 -64.89 -25.92 12.95
N THR A 68 -64.37 -27.16 13.04
CA THR A 68 -63.88 -27.72 14.31
C THR A 68 -62.75 -26.87 14.83
N SER A 69 -62.59 -26.69 16.13
CA SER A 69 -61.53 -25.92 16.76
C SER A 69 -60.10 -26.36 16.39
N GLU A 70 -59.99 -27.53 15.79
CA GLU A 70 -58.71 -28.12 15.34
C GLU A 70 -58.89 -28.79 13.95
N ARG A 71 -57.89 -28.59 13.06
CA ARG A 71 -57.89 -29.20 11.73
C ARG A 71 -56.55 -29.87 11.44
N LEU A 72 -56.56 -31.13 11.01
CA LEU A 72 -55.40 -31.87 10.50
C LEU A 72 -55.54 -32.04 8.99
N VAL A 73 -54.51 -31.58 8.25
CA VAL A 73 -54.36 -31.75 6.80
C VAL A 73 -53.30 -32.81 6.51
N ALA A 74 -53.71 -33.97 5.97
CA ALA A 74 -52.83 -35.10 5.66
C ALA A 74 -52.75 -35.38 4.16
N GLY A 75 -53.41 -34.61 3.32
CA GLY A 75 -53.48 -34.71 1.85
C GLY A 75 -53.44 -33.34 1.20
N GLU A 76 -53.79 -33.29 -0.09
CA GLU A 76 -53.92 -32.02 -0.80
C GLU A 76 -55.33 -31.42 -0.53
N GLU A 77 -55.35 -30.18 -0.04
CA GLU A 77 -56.56 -29.40 0.17
C GLU A 77 -56.40 -27.99 -0.39
N VAL A 78 -57.47 -27.44 -0.94
CA VAL A 78 -57.54 -26.05 -1.40
C VAL A 78 -58.76 -25.40 -0.77
N TRP A 79 -58.52 -24.31 -0.06
CA TRP A 79 -59.59 -23.48 0.51
C TRP A 79 -59.71 -22.22 -0.32
N GLY A 80 -60.70 -22.24 -1.24
CA GLY A 80 -60.97 -21.12 -2.14
C GLY A 80 -61.77 -19.99 -1.47
N PRO A 81 -62.24 -19.02 -2.31
CA PRO A 81 -63.00 -17.87 -1.83
C PRO A 81 -64.14 -18.26 -0.91
N GLY A 82 -64.29 -17.60 0.23
CA GLY A 82 -65.31 -17.91 1.19
C GLY A 82 -65.39 -16.97 2.37
N ASP A 83 -66.29 -17.30 3.35
CA ASP A 83 -66.41 -16.51 4.54
C ASP A 83 -65.16 -16.65 5.45
N PHE A 84 -65.03 -15.74 6.40
CA PHE A 84 -63.98 -15.75 7.41
C PHE A 84 -64.02 -17.06 8.21
N PHE A 85 -62.85 -17.67 8.45
CA PHE A 85 -62.74 -18.90 9.24
C PHE A 85 -61.97 -18.63 10.54
N GLU A 86 -62.26 -19.39 11.57
CA GLU A 86 -61.60 -19.33 12.87
C GLU A 86 -61.27 -20.77 13.31
N LEU A 87 -59.95 -20.98 13.63
CA LEU A 87 -59.42 -22.24 14.11
C LEU A 87 -58.57 -22.03 15.34
N ASN A 88 -58.70 -22.89 16.32
CA ASN A 88 -57.74 -22.89 17.42
C ASN A 88 -56.40 -23.48 17.01
N ARG A 89 -56.41 -24.51 16.15
CA ARG A 89 -55.19 -25.18 15.67
C ARG A 89 -55.36 -25.73 14.28
N LEU A 90 -54.36 -25.50 13.45
CA LEU A 90 -54.17 -26.08 12.13
C LEU A 90 -52.88 -26.89 12.11
N GLU A 91 -52.94 -28.18 11.85
CA GLU A 91 -51.80 -29.07 11.71
C GLU A 91 -51.70 -29.59 10.28
N ILE A 92 -50.54 -29.45 9.67
CA ILE A 92 -50.23 -29.97 8.35
C ILE A 92 -49.19 -31.06 8.48
N ALA A 93 -49.61 -32.30 8.23
CA ALA A 93 -48.75 -33.47 8.34
C ALA A 93 -47.74 -33.53 7.16
N SER A 94 -46.77 -34.41 7.25
CA SER A 94 -45.68 -34.55 6.27
C SER A 94 -46.15 -34.82 4.82
N SER A 95 -47.37 -35.36 4.61
CA SER A 95 -47.97 -35.54 3.29
C SER A 95 -49.04 -34.48 2.97
N GLY A 96 -49.31 -33.56 3.92
CA GLY A 96 -50.33 -32.55 3.77
C GLY A 96 -49.83 -31.37 2.91
N ASN A 97 -50.74 -30.86 2.08
CA ASN A 97 -50.50 -29.66 1.29
C ASN A 97 -51.83 -28.87 1.29
N LEU A 98 -51.83 -27.74 2.02
CA LEU A 98 -52.99 -26.85 2.07
C LEU A 98 -52.68 -25.56 1.34
N ARG A 99 -53.62 -25.19 0.43
CA ARG A 99 -53.56 -23.90 -0.24
C ARG A 99 -54.82 -23.10 0.11
N ILE A 100 -54.65 -21.90 0.62
CA ILE A 100 -55.71 -20.94 0.95
C ILE A 100 -55.65 -19.79 -0.07
N GLU A 101 -56.76 -19.52 -0.77
CA GLU A 101 -56.84 -18.48 -1.78
C GLU A 101 -58.03 -17.57 -1.54
N GLU A 102 -57.87 -16.26 -1.72
CA GLU A 102 -58.93 -15.23 -1.63
C GLU A 102 -59.82 -15.38 -0.36
N ARG A 103 -59.18 -15.75 0.74
CA ARG A 103 -59.91 -16.03 1.99
C ARG A 103 -59.19 -15.48 3.22
N SER A 104 -59.98 -14.98 4.16
CA SER A 104 -59.46 -14.48 5.42
C SER A 104 -59.80 -15.43 6.58
N GLY A 105 -58.87 -15.53 7.55
CA GLY A 105 -59.10 -16.37 8.74
C GLY A 105 -58.19 -16.04 9.91
N SER A 106 -58.59 -16.55 11.10
CA SER A 106 -57.77 -16.47 12.31
C SER A 106 -57.44 -17.89 12.78
N ILE A 107 -56.19 -18.15 13.09
CA ILE A 107 -55.71 -19.45 13.56
C ILE A 107 -54.88 -19.25 14.82
N GLY A 108 -55.29 -19.85 15.93
CA GLY A 108 -54.53 -19.73 17.16
C GLY A 108 -53.12 -20.32 17.07
N GLU A 109 -53.02 -21.54 16.55
CA GLU A 109 -51.76 -22.27 16.38
C GLU A 109 -51.68 -22.93 15.00
N ILE A 110 -50.57 -22.73 14.29
CA ILE A 110 -50.25 -23.41 13.03
C ILE A 110 -49.04 -24.31 13.25
N ALA A 111 -49.16 -25.59 12.91
CA ALA A 111 -48.04 -26.53 12.93
C ALA A 111 -47.87 -27.16 11.54
N VAL A 112 -46.72 -26.95 10.92
CA VAL A 112 -46.37 -27.53 9.60
C VAL A 112 -45.21 -28.50 9.79
N ALA A 113 -45.52 -29.78 9.89
CA ALA A 113 -44.53 -30.84 10.15
C ALA A 113 -44.25 -31.63 8.86
N GLY A 114 -43.30 -31.18 8.07
CA GLY A 114 -42.92 -31.83 6.81
C GLY A 114 -43.83 -31.61 5.61
N GLY A 115 -45.00 -31.00 5.80
CA GLY A 115 -45.95 -30.64 4.75
C GLY A 115 -45.76 -29.22 4.20
N ALA A 116 -46.77 -28.71 3.49
CA ALA A 116 -46.78 -27.35 2.96
C ALA A 116 -48.08 -26.62 3.24
N LEU A 117 -47.97 -25.38 3.74
CA LEU A 117 -49.04 -24.38 3.76
C LEU A 117 -48.72 -23.28 2.77
N THR A 118 -49.66 -23.01 1.84
CA THR A 118 -49.53 -21.93 0.88
C THR A 118 -50.70 -20.93 1.09
N LEU A 119 -50.36 -19.68 1.37
CA LEU A 119 -51.31 -18.58 1.26
C LEU A 119 -51.16 -17.98 -0.15
N GLY A 120 -52.18 -18.18 -0.96
CA GLY A 120 -52.21 -17.72 -2.34
C GLY A 120 -52.78 -16.31 -2.47
N GLU A 121 -53.21 -15.96 -3.67
CA GLU A 121 -53.64 -14.61 -4.02
C GLU A 121 -54.74 -14.08 -3.06
N TRP A 122 -54.53 -12.87 -2.53
CA TRP A 122 -55.51 -12.19 -1.64
C TRP A 122 -55.86 -12.93 -0.32
N ALA A 123 -55.10 -13.96 0.05
CA ALA A 123 -55.32 -14.63 1.32
C ALA A 123 -54.81 -13.77 2.48
N TYR A 124 -55.62 -13.65 3.52
CA TYR A 124 -55.24 -12.99 4.78
C TYR A 124 -55.40 -13.96 5.94
N SER A 125 -54.35 -14.10 6.74
CA SER A 125 -54.38 -14.97 7.91
C SER A 125 -53.78 -14.26 9.13
N PHE A 126 -54.44 -14.37 10.25
CA PHE A 126 -53.94 -14.03 11.56
C PHE A 126 -53.51 -15.32 12.27
N ALA A 127 -52.30 -15.36 12.82
CA ALA A 127 -51.79 -16.51 13.54
C ALA A 127 -51.15 -16.11 14.89
N GLY A 128 -51.57 -16.72 15.98
CA GLY A 128 -50.94 -16.53 17.29
C GLY A 128 -49.53 -17.14 17.30
N SER A 129 -49.44 -18.42 16.96
CA SER A 129 -48.14 -19.09 16.84
C SER A 129 -48.09 -19.96 15.59
N THR A 130 -46.92 -19.99 14.95
CA THR A 130 -46.64 -20.85 13.81
C THR A 130 -45.32 -21.60 14.03
N GLU A 131 -45.39 -22.92 13.96
CA GLU A 131 -44.21 -23.79 14.05
C GLU A 131 -44.02 -24.53 12.73
N ILE A 132 -42.86 -24.42 12.12
CA ILE A 132 -42.46 -25.10 10.88
C ILE A 132 -41.28 -25.99 11.19
N SER A 133 -41.50 -27.31 11.15
CA SER A 133 -40.51 -28.33 11.50
C SER A 133 -40.41 -29.40 10.43
N ASP A 134 -39.47 -30.32 10.56
CA ASP A 134 -39.32 -31.50 9.72
C ASP A 134 -39.28 -31.21 8.22
N ARG A 135 -38.68 -30.08 7.80
CA ARG A 135 -38.63 -29.55 6.43
C ARG A 135 -40.01 -29.12 5.89
N GLY A 136 -40.91 -28.79 6.78
CA GLY A 136 -42.19 -28.17 6.42
C GLY A 136 -41.98 -26.83 5.74
N ARG A 137 -42.99 -26.41 4.97
CA ARG A 137 -42.93 -25.18 4.21
C ARG A 137 -44.14 -24.31 4.44
N LEU A 138 -43.89 -23.05 4.74
CA LEU A 138 -44.88 -21.99 4.69
C LEU A 138 -44.55 -21.09 3.51
N ARG A 139 -45.51 -20.91 2.59
CA ARG A 139 -45.34 -20.09 1.40
C ARG A 139 -46.45 -19.04 1.32
N LEU A 140 -46.05 -17.81 1.07
CA LEU A 140 -46.96 -16.72 0.75
C LEU A 140 -46.74 -16.30 -0.71
N GLU A 141 -47.75 -16.17 -1.48
CA GLU A 141 -47.69 -15.82 -2.91
C GLU A 141 -48.76 -14.75 -3.26
N GLY A 142 -48.52 -13.99 -4.33
CA GLY A 142 -49.39 -12.93 -4.76
C GLY A 142 -49.49 -11.80 -3.72
N GLN A 143 -50.70 -11.30 -3.49
CA GLN A 143 -50.94 -10.22 -2.50
C GLN A 143 -51.41 -10.79 -1.14
N SER A 144 -50.90 -11.95 -0.77
CA SER A 144 -51.25 -12.58 0.49
C SER A 144 -50.59 -11.91 1.69
N GLN A 145 -51.31 -11.86 2.81
CA GLN A 145 -50.84 -11.24 4.04
C GLN A 145 -51.02 -12.19 5.24
N MET A 146 -50.04 -12.14 6.16
CA MET A 146 -50.11 -12.88 7.41
C MET A 146 -49.64 -12.01 8.57
N GLU A 147 -50.50 -11.87 9.56
CA GLU A 147 -50.14 -11.30 10.85
C GLU A 147 -49.82 -12.42 11.83
N ILE A 148 -48.67 -12.27 12.55
CA ILE A 148 -48.15 -13.36 13.38
C ILE A 148 -47.54 -12.83 14.69
N GLU A 149 -47.81 -13.54 15.79
CA GLU A 149 -47.20 -13.24 17.08
C GLU A 149 -45.88 -13.97 17.25
N ASN A 150 -45.83 -15.27 16.96
CA ASN A 150 -44.64 -16.09 17.07
C ASN A 150 -44.47 -17.03 15.87
N LEU A 151 -43.31 -17.00 15.24
CA LEU A 151 -42.94 -17.92 14.15
C LEU A 151 -41.67 -18.70 14.53
N SER A 152 -41.72 -20.01 14.57
CA SER A 152 -40.59 -20.89 14.83
C SER A 152 -40.26 -21.72 13.60
N LEU A 153 -39.02 -21.61 13.15
CA LEU A 153 -38.42 -22.31 12.00
C LEU A 153 -37.29 -23.21 12.46
N SER A 154 -37.59 -24.39 13.00
CA SER A 154 -36.51 -25.29 13.50
C SER A 154 -35.69 -25.96 12.38
N GLU A 155 -36.40 -26.58 11.42
CA GLU A 155 -35.85 -27.17 10.18
C GLU A 155 -36.72 -26.81 8.96
N GLY A 156 -37.58 -25.81 9.10
CA GLY A 156 -38.56 -25.43 8.11
C GLY A 156 -38.11 -24.35 7.16
N VAL A 157 -38.94 -24.11 6.14
CA VAL A 157 -38.73 -23.10 5.12
C VAL A 157 -39.91 -22.13 5.07
N LEU A 158 -39.59 -20.85 5.20
CA LEU A 158 -40.49 -19.75 4.92
C LEU A 158 -40.16 -19.14 3.55
N GLU A 159 -41.13 -19.07 2.64
CA GLU A 159 -40.98 -18.47 1.32
C GLU A 159 -42.03 -17.38 1.11
N LEU A 160 -41.57 -16.16 0.82
CA LEU A 160 -42.42 -15.05 0.37
C LEU A 160 -42.11 -14.74 -1.09
N ARG A 161 -43.12 -14.57 -1.90
CA ARG A 161 -43.01 -14.28 -3.33
C ARG A 161 -43.98 -13.21 -3.76
N GLU A 162 -43.61 -12.50 -4.82
CA GLU A 162 -44.40 -11.44 -5.42
C GLU A 162 -44.63 -10.26 -4.44
N ASN A 163 -45.87 -9.98 -4.06
CA ASN A 163 -46.25 -8.88 -3.17
C ASN A 163 -46.77 -9.37 -1.81
N SER A 164 -46.26 -10.50 -1.33
CA SER A 164 -46.75 -11.08 -0.09
C SER A 164 -46.09 -10.44 1.14
N GLU A 165 -46.82 -10.48 2.27
CA GLU A 165 -46.43 -9.75 3.46
C GLU A 165 -46.62 -10.59 4.72
N ILE A 166 -45.62 -10.52 5.64
CA ILE A 166 -45.71 -11.00 7.03
C ILE A 166 -45.46 -9.83 7.96
N ASN A 167 -46.41 -9.56 8.84
CA ASN A 167 -46.29 -8.55 9.87
C ASN A 167 -46.36 -9.17 11.26
N GLY A 168 -45.50 -8.71 12.17
CA GLY A 168 -45.65 -8.97 13.58
C GLY A 168 -46.86 -8.22 14.15
N ILE A 169 -47.63 -8.86 15.00
CA ILE A 169 -48.78 -8.20 15.63
C ILE A 169 -48.30 -7.03 16.46
N PRO A 170 -48.76 -5.80 16.22
CA PRO A 170 -48.29 -4.62 16.94
C PRO A 170 -48.49 -4.73 18.45
N GLY A 171 -47.49 -4.25 19.22
CA GLY A 171 -47.62 -4.11 20.65
C GLY A 171 -48.62 -3.02 21.04
N GLU A 172 -49.09 -3.04 22.29
CA GLU A 172 -50.05 -2.04 22.80
C GLU A 172 -49.49 -0.59 22.76
N ASP A 173 -48.17 -0.45 22.72
CA ASP A 173 -47.45 0.83 22.59
C ASP A 173 -47.24 1.28 21.14
N GLY A 174 -47.72 0.52 20.17
CA GLY A 174 -47.54 0.79 18.74
C GLY A 174 -46.19 0.37 18.17
N SER A 175 -45.32 -0.31 18.94
CA SER A 175 -44.08 -0.94 18.46
C SER A 175 -44.43 -2.10 17.49
N THR A 176 -43.53 -2.38 16.57
CA THR A 176 -43.61 -3.58 15.73
C THR A 176 -43.47 -4.80 16.64
N GLY A 177 -44.49 -5.63 16.72
CA GLY A 177 -44.47 -6.83 17.53
C GLY A 177 -44.03 -8.06 16.76
N GLY A 178 -44.27 -9.22 17.33
CA GLY A 178 -43.98 -10.52 16.75
C GLY A 178 -42.54 -10.95 16.88
N VAL A 179 -42.31 -12.25 16.97
CA VAL A 179 -41.01 -12.87 17.13
C VAL A 179 -40.78 -13.98 16.13
N ILE A 180 -39.65 -13.96 15.45
CA ILE A 180 -39.18 -15.10 14.64
C ILE A 180 -38.07 -15.83 15.40
N HIS A 181 -38.24 -17.14 15.60
CA HIS A 181 -37.20 -18.06 16.06
C HIS A 181 -36.66 -18.84 14.88
N LEU A 182 -35.42 -18.53 14.45
CA LEU A 182 -34.76 -19.22 13.34
C LEU A 182 -33.76 -20.25 13.90
N GLY A 183 -34.07 -21.54 13.71
CA GLY A 183 -33.20 -22.64 14.12
C GLY A 183 -32.06 -22.89 13.13
N GLU A 184 -31.14 -23.79 13.49
CA GLU A 184 -29.89 -24.08 12.73
C GLU A 184 -30.14 -24.50 11.27
N ALA A 185 -31.23 -25.24 11.01
CA ALA A 185 -31.60 -25.68 9.65
C ALA A 185 -32.77 -24.88 9.06
N GLY A 186 -33.24 -23.85 9.75
CA GLY A 186 -34.31 -22.98 9.29
C GLY A 186 -33.89 -22.11 8.11
N ARG A 187 -34.80 -21.85 7.20
CA ARG A 187 -34.55 -20.99 6.04
C ARG A 187 -35.69 -20.01 5.80
N ILE A 188 -35.33 -18.76 5.56
CA ILE A 188 -36.24 -17.70 5.13
C ILE A 188 -35.80 -17.26 3.73
N SER A 189 -36.76 -17.20 2.78
CA SER A 189 -36.50 -16.70 1.42
C SER A 189 -37.55 -15.64 1.11
N VAL A 190 -37.09 -14.44 0.71
CA VAL A 190 -37.96 -13.32 0.33
C VAL A 190 -37.61 -12.91 -1.09
N GLU A 191 -38.60 -12.94 -1.98
CA GLU A 191 -38.43 -12.62 -3.40
C GLU A 191 -39.52 -11.62 -3.87
N GLY A 192 -39.24 -10.89 -4.91
CA GLY A 192 -40.14 -9.88 -5.46
C GLY A 192 -40.29 -8.68 -4.52
N ASN A 193 -41.48 -8.08 -4.50
CA ASN A 193 -41.81 -6.95 -3.60
C ASN A 193 -42.36 -7.42 -2.24
N SER A 194 -41.94 -8.58 -1.78
CA SER A 194 -42.47 -9.17 -0.55
C SER A 194 -41.80 -8.57 0.69
N MET A 195 -42.54 -8.54 1.80
CA MET A 195 -42.08 -7.88 3.02
C MET A 195 -42.25 -8.78 4.25
N ILE A 196 -41.24 -8.81 5.11
CA ILE A 196 -41.32 -9.30 6.47
C ILE A 196 -41.01 -8.13 7.42
N ASN A 197 -41.94 -7.87 8.36
CA ASN A 197 -41.82 -6.81 9.33
C ASN A 197 -42.07 -7.35 10.75
N MET A 198 -41.03 -7.49 11.56
CA MET A 198 -41.07 -8.15 12.86
C MET A 198 -40.40 -7.32 13.96
N GLY A 199 -40.89 -7.40 15.20
CA GLY A 199 -40.24 -6.76 16.34
C GLY A 199 -38.92 -7.41 16.70
N MET A 200 -38.85 -8.76 16.70
CA MET A 200 -37.63 -9.47 17.05
C MET A 200 -37.38 -10.67 16.13
N VAL A 201 -36.13 -10.87 15.77
CA VAL A 201 -35.65 -12.12 15.20
C VAL A 201 -34.58 -12.71 16.11
N ARG A 202 -34.82 -13.90 16.63
CA ARG A 202 -33.84 -14.66 17.39
C ARG A 202 -33.33 -15.83 16.56
N SER A 203 -32.05 -15.79 16.23
CA SER A 203 -31.41 -16.82 15.41
C SER A 203 -30.51 -17.75 16.25
N GLU A 204 -30.69 -19.05 16.08
CA GLU A 204 -29.76 -20.09 16.57
C GLU A 204 -28.96 -20.72 15.42
N GLY A 205 -28.84 -20.02 14.31
CA GLY A 205 -28.24 -20.44 13.05
C GLY A 205 -29.23 -20.28 11.89
N GLY A 206 -29.00 -21.00 10.78
CA GLY A 206 -29.92 -20.99 9.63
C GLY A 206 -29.57 -19.94 8.58
N THR A 207 -30.48 -19.79 7.62
CA THR A 207 -30.23 -18.95 6.43
C THR A 207 -31.37 -18.00 6.13
N ILE A 208 -31.04 -16.74 5.89
CA ILE A 208 -31.95 -15.71 5.37
C ILE A 208 -31.46 -15.32 3.99
N GLU A 209 -32.30 -15.44 2.98
CA GLU A 209 -31.99 -15.09 1.60
C GLU A 209 -33.05 -14.13 1.09
N ILE A 210 -32.62 -12.94 0.67
CA ILE A 210 -33.49 -11.91 0.11
C ILE A 210 -32.96 -11.59 -1.29
N ARG A 211 -33.77 -11.79 -2.30
CA ARG A 211 -33.39 -11.58 -3.70
C ARG A 211 -33.89 -10.25 -4.23
N ALA A 212 -33.03 -9.57 -4.97
CA ALA A 212 -33.39 -8.40 -5.75
C ALA A 212 -34.00 -8.87 -7.09
N THR A 213 -35.24 -9.19 -7.11
CA THR A 213 -35.98 -9.49 -8.34
C THR A 213 -36.88 -8.31 -8.66
N PRO A 214 -36.62 -7.52 -9.70
CA PRO A 214 -37.56 -6.48 -10.12
C PRO A 214 -38.82 -7.13 -10.68
N TRP A 215 -39.95 -6.66 -10.25
CA TRP A 215 -41.23 -7.01 -10.84
C TRP A 215 -41.81 -5.77 -11.49
N ILE A 216 -42.19 -5.89 -12.77
CA ILE A 216 -42.77 -4.79 -13.54
C ILE A 216 -44.27 -5.09 -13.67
N GLU A 217 -45.10 -4.21 -13.12
CA GLU A 217 -46.52 -4.24 -13.33
C GLU A 217 -46.89 -3.30 -14.48
N GLU A 218 -47.46 -3.86 -15.54
CA GLU A 218 -48.05 -3.07 -16.61
C GLU A 218 -49.47 -2.65 -16.18
N GLY A 219 -49.60 -1.39 -15.78
CA GLY A 219 -50.88 -0.80 -15.45
C GLY A 219 -51.37 0.17 -16.53
N PHE A 220 -52.60 0.59 -16.48
CA PHE A 220 -53.11 1.70 -17.26
C PHE A 220 -53.52 2.83 -16.32
N ASP A 221 -53.00 4.03 -16.61
CA ASP A 221 -53.53 5.23 -15.98
C ASP A 221 -55.00 5.42 -16.42
N SER A 222 -55.91 5.35 -15.45
CA SER A 222 -57.35 5.49 -15.72
C SER A 222 -57.73 6.87 -16.25
N ASP A 223 -56.93 7.89 -16.02
CA ASP A 223 -57.23 9.29 -16.38
C ASP A 223 -56.62 9.65 -17.73
N THR A 224 -55.50 9.09 -18.11
CA THR A 224 -54.83 9.38 -19.39
C THR A 224 -54.97 8.26 -20.42
N GLY A 225 -55.22 7.03 -19.99
CA GLY A 225 -55.28 5.85 -20.87
C GLY A 225 -53.91 5.41 -21.38
N GLU A 226 -52.83 5.97 -20.81
CA GLU A 226 -51.47 5.55 -21.11
C GLU A 226 -51.08 4.34 -20.29
N SER A 227 -50.26 3.46 -20.87
CA SER A 227 -49.68 2.34 -20.09
C SER A 227 -48.62 2.88 -19.14
N ILE A 228 -48.78 2.59 -17.87
CA ILE A 228 -47.80 2.91 -16.83
C ILE A 228 -47.08 1.59 -16.49
N GLU A 229 -45.75 1.61 -16.61
CA GLU A 229 -44.92 0.56 -16.04
C GLU A 229 -44.53 0.95 -14.60
N THR A 230 -45.13 0.27 -13.62
CA THR A 230 -44.73 0.47 -12.23
C THR A 230 -43.69 -0.60 -11.88
N VAL A 231 -42.49 -0.16 -11.53
CA VAL A 231 -41.44 -1.07 -11.09
C VAL A 231 -41.48 -1.21 -9.58
N HIS A 232 -41.68 -2.42 -9.13
CA HIS A 232 -41.78 -2.75 -7.73
C HIS A 232 -40.40 -3.04 -7.14
N GLN A 233 -40.20 -2.64 -5.90
CA GLN A 233 -38.92 -2.81 -5.17
C GLN A 233 -38.70 -4.29 -4.83
N GLY A 234 -37.46 -4.70 -4.63
CA GLY A 234 -37.12 -6.05 -4.20
C GLY A 234 -37.54 -6.33 -2.75
N GLY A 235 -37.33 -7.56 -2.32
CA GLY A 235 -37.74 -8.02 -1.00
C GLY A 235 -37.19 -7.19 0.17
N LEU A 236 -38.04 -6.99 1.18
CA LEU A 236 -37.69 -6.29 2.41
C LEU A 236 -37.83 -7.22 3.62
N PHE A 237 -36.80 -7.30 4.42
CA PHE A 237 -36.86 -7.89 5.75
C PHE A 237 -36.56 -6.80 6.78
N ASN A 238 -37.48 -6.48 7.64
CA ASN A 238 -37.33 -5.48 8.68
C ASN A 238 -37.49 -6.13 10.06
N ALA A 239 -36.51 -5.90 10.97
CA ALA A 239 -36.55 -6.33 12.36
C ALA A 239 -36.13 -5.17 13.25
N GLU A 240 -36.88 -4.87 14.31
CA GLU A 240 -36.41 -3.89 15.29
C GLU A 240 -35.17 -4.40 16.01
N VAL A 241 -35.16 -5.68 16.39
CA VAL A 241 -34.01 -6.34 17.03
C VAL A 241 -33.69 -7.65 16.32
N PHE A 242 -32.44 -7.80 15.92
CA PHE A 242 -31.92 -9.07 15.45
C PHE A 242 -30.91 -9.61 16.47
N HIS A 243 -31.21 -10.77 17.05
CA HIS A 243 -30.39 -11.41 18.05
C HIS A 243 -29.85 -12.75 17.53
N ALA A 244 -28.59 -12.80 17.15
CA ALA A 244 -27.88 -14.05 16.88
C ALA A 244 -27.43 -14.65 18.22
N ALA A 245 -28.17 -15.65 18.70
CA ALA A 245 -27.99 -16.22 20.03
C ALA A 245 -27.05 -17.42 20.05
N LYS A 246 -26.94 -18.17 18.92
CA LYS A 246 -26.12 -19.38 18.84
C LYS A 246 -25.92 -19.82 17.38
N GLY A 247 -24.91 -20.66 17.13
CA GLY A 247 -24.66 -21.21 15.80
C GLY A 247 -24.22 -20.18 14.77
N THR A 248 -24.34 -20.51 13.49
CA THR A 248 -23.97 -19.61 12.40
C THR A 248 -25.20 -19.19 11.59
N THR A 249 -25.52 -17.91 11.64
CA THR A 249 -26.57 -17.33 10.79
C THR A 249 -25.94 -16.83 9.51
N ARG A 250 -26.49 -17.26 8.36
CA ARG A 250 -26.08 -16.78 7.03
C ARG A 250 -27.17 -15.88 6.45
N VAL A 251 -26.79 -14.69 6.03
CA VAL A 251 -27.64 -13.72 5.38
C VAL A 251 -27.10 -13.46 3.98
N ILE A 252 -27.94 -13.65 2.95
CA ILE A 252 -27.59 -13.41 1.55
C ILE A 252 -28.56 -12.41 0.99
N LEU A 253 -28.06 -11.27 0.52
CA LEU A 253 -28.87 -10.19 -0.02
C LEU A 253 -28.48 -9.88 -1.45
N GLY A 254 -29.47 -9.74 -2.33
CA GLY A 254 -29.23 -9.43 -3.76
C GLY A 254 -29.00 -10.65 -4.63
N GLY A 255 -28.37 -10.48 -5.79
CA GLY A 255 -28.03 -11.58 -6.71
C GLY A 255 -29.19 -12.17 -7.50
N GLY A 256 -30.27 -11.43 -7.71
CA GLY A 256 -31.35 -11.82 -8.63
C GLY A 256 -31.02 -11.54 -10.11
N ASP A 257 -31.80 -12.09 -11.02
CA ASP A 257 -31.69 -11.77 -12.45
C ASP A 257 -32.19 -10.33 -12.71
N ILE A 258 -31.27 -9.36 -12.54
CA ILE A 258 -31.53 -7.96 -12.80
C ILE A 258 -31.26 -7.72 -14.29
N PRO A 259 -32.26 -7.31 -15.10
CA PRO A 259 -32.06 -7.00 -16.51
C PRO A 259 -31.06 -5.84 -16.70
N ASP A 260 -30.07 -6.02 -17.58
CA ASP A 260 -29.01 -5.01 -17.84
C ASP A 260 -29.51 -3.70 -18.48
N ASN A 261 -30.78 -3.67 -18.90
CA ASN A 261 -31.38 -2.54 -19.63
C ASN A 261 -32.38 -1.70 -18.79
N LEU A 262 -32.54 -2.00 -17.50
CA LEU A 262 -33.31 -1.16 -16.59
C LEU A 262 -32.46 0.03 -16.13
N GLU A 263 -33.03 1.23 -16.21
CA GLU A 263 -32.37 2.43 -15.67
C GLU A 263 -32.20 2.29 -14.16
N ALA A 264 -31.03 2.71 -13.69
CA ALA A 264 -30.58 2.54 -12.31
C ALA A 264 -31.55 3.13 -11.25
N SER A 265 -32.37 4.10 -11.61
CA SER A 265 -33.36 4.74 -10.74
C SER A 265 -34.56 3.85 -10.36
N VAL A 266 -34.68 2.66 -10.96
CA VAL A 266 -35.89 1.83 -10.92
C VAL A 266 -35.65 0.55 -10.09
N PHE A 267 -34.44 0.33 -9.55
CA PHE A 267 -34.13 -0.95 -8.91
C PHE A 267 -34.72 -1.10 -7.51
N GLY A 268 -35.48 -2.18 -7.37
CA GLY A 268 -35.76 -2.74 -6.08
C GLY A 268 -34.55 -3.43 -5.51
N SER A 269 -33.93 -2.89 -4.48
CA SER A 269 -32.90 -3.56 -3.74
C SER A 269 -33.47 -4.62 -2.82
N ALA A 270 -32.76 -5.76 -2.68
CA ALA A 270 -33.03 -6.70 -1.60
C ALA A 270 -32.53 -6.04 -0.29
N ARG A 271 -33.45 -5.77 0.62
CA ARG A 271 -33.16 -5.00 1.84
C ARG A 271 -33.35 -5.82 3.08
N PHE A 272 -32.35 -5.80 3.96
CA PHE A 272 -32.47 -6.28 5.34
C PHE A 272 -32.14 -5.12 6.28
N ARG A 273 -33.15 -4.65 6.98
CA ARG A 273 -33.04 -3.58 7.95
C ARG A 273 -33.11 -4.14 9.36
N VAL A 274 -32.19 -3.69 10.21
CA VAL A 274 -32.12 -4.08 11.61
C VAL A 274 -31.93 -2.82 12.46
N GLY A 275 -32.80 -2.60 13.44
CA GLY A 275 -32.66 -1.51 14.41
C GLY A 275 -31.45 -1.78 15.30
N ASP A 276 -31.51 -2.82 16.09
CA ASP A 276 -30.44 -3.27 16.98
C ASP A 276 -29.92 -4.65 16.56
N LEU A 277 -28.62 -4.77 16.36
CA LEU A 277 -27.95 -6.03 16.05
C LEU A 277 -27.19 -6.54 17.26
N LEU A 278 -27.66 -7.65 17.84
CA LEU A 278 -27.06 -8.32 18.98
C LEU A 278 -26.47 -9.66 18.56
N ILE A 279 -25.20 -9.91 18.92
CA ILE A 279 -24.53 -11.16 18.57
C ILE A 279 -23.84 -11.72 19.81
N ASP A 280 -24.31 -12.88 20.26
CA ASP A 280 -23.73 -13.56 21.41
C ASP A 280 -22.34 -14.12 21.09
N PRO A 281 -21.44 -14.28 22.08
CA PRO A 281 -20.09 -14.82 21.86
C PRO A 281 -20.06 -16.22 21.22
N ASP A 282 -21.09 -17.03 21.46
CA ASP A 282 -21.21 -18.39 20.90
C ASP A 282 -21.92 -18.44 19.54
N ALA A 283 -22.36 -17.29 19.04
CA ALA A 283 -22.95 -17.13 17.73
C ALA A 283 -21.96 -16.58 16.73
N ALA A 284 -22.18 -16.88 15.45
CA ALA A 284 -21.48 -16.24 14.33
C ALA A 284 -22.49 -15.74 13.29
N MET A 285 -22.16 -14.64 12.64
CA MET A 285 -22.99 -14.09 11.56
C MET A 285 -22.15 -13.90 10.31
N ARG A 286 -22.66 -14.40 9.18
CA ARG A 286 -22.08 -14.20 7.87
C ARG A 286 -23.06 -13.51 6.94
N ILE A 287 -22.68 -12.35 6.42
CA ILE A 287 -23.50 -11.52 5.56
C ILE A 287 -22.82 -11.41 4.20
N GLU A 288 -23.55 -11.71 3.13
CA GLU A 288 -23.11 -11.60 1.74
C GLU A 288 -24.02 -10.60 1.02
N LEU A 289 -23.46 -9.43 0.67
CA LEU A 289 -24.17 -8.36 -0.02
C LEU A 289 -23.79 -8.43 -1.51
N LEU A 290 -24.61 -9.10 -2.28
CA LEU A 290 -24.44 -9.23 -3.72
C LEU A 290 -25.02 -8.01 -4.46
N LYS A 291 -25.00 -8.02 -5.79
CA LYS A 291 -25.59 -6.98 -6.63
C LYS A 291 -27.03 -6.64 -6.19
N GLY A 292 -27.29 -5.37 -5.89
CA GLY A 292 -28.59 -4.90 -5.42
C GLY A 292 -28.97 -5.30 -3.98
N GLY A 293 -28.04 -5.89 -3.21
CA GLY A 293 -28.27 -6.26 -1.81
C GLY A 293 -27.90 -5.12 -0.86
N ARG A 294 -28.75 -4.80 0.10
CA ARG A 294 -28.53 -3.75 1.11
C ARG A 294 -28.78 -4.29 2.50
N PHE A 295 -27.77 -4.18 3.37
CA PHE A 295 -27.89 -4.45 4.80
C PHE A 295 -27.81 -3.12 5.56
N ILE A 296 -28.85 -2.81 6.32
CA ILE A 296 -29.04 -1.53 6.99
C ILE A 296 -29.08 -1.76 8.51
N VAL A 297 -28.18 -1.10 9.24
CA VAL A 297 -28.14 -1.15 10.70
C VAL A 297 -28.40 0.26 11.23
N GLY A 298 -29.51 0.43 11.95
CA GLY A 298 -29.89 1.72 12.53
C GLY A 298 -31.40 1.88 12.77
N PRO A 299 -31.80 2.98 13.39
CA PRO A 299 -33.21 3.20 13.78
C PRO A 299 -34.13 3.30 12.56
N ASN A 300 -35.39 2.90 12.75
CA ASN A 300 -36.40 2.80 11.69
C ASN A 300 -36.86 4.15 11.08
N GLU A 301 -36.45 5.28 11.63
CA GLU A 301 -36.96 6.60 11.25
C GLU A 301 -36.39 7.17 9.95
N TRP A 302 -35.56 6.41 9.23
CA TRP A 302 -34.85 6.91 8.05
C TRP A 302 -35.56 6.62 6.74
N SER A 303 -36.67 7.34 6.55
CA SER A 303 -37.39 7.31 5.25
C SER A 303 -36.61 7.95 4.09
N ASN A 304 -35.55 8.73 4.39
CA ASN A 304 -34.77 9.44 3.39
C ASN A 304 -33.58 8.65 2.85
N ALA A 305 -32.99 7.73 3.62
CA ALA A 305 -31.91 6.87 3.15
C ALA A 305 -32.32 6.00 1.95
N ASP A 306 -33.59 5.63 1.89
CA ASP A 306 -34.14 4.88 0.77
C ASP A 306 -34.17 5.71 -0.54
N GLN A 307 -34.23 7.03 -0.47
CA GLN A 307 -34.30 7.91 -1.66
C GLN A 307 -32.92 8.36 -2.16
N LEU A 308 -31.94 8.50 -1.29
CA LEU A 308 -30.65 9.08 -1.64
C LEU A 308 -29.62 8.08 -2.17
N ALA A 309 -29.66 6.85 -1.70
CA ALA A 309 -28.73 5.82 -2.12
C ALA A 309 -28.94 5.31 -3.57
N HIS A 310 -30.01 5.74 -4.20
CA HIS A 310 -30.37 5.28 -5.55
C HIS A 310 -29.61 5.95 -6.69
N THR A 311 -28.92 7.06 -6.43
CA THR A 311 -28.45 7.88 -7.54
C THR A 311 -27.05 7.58 -8.05
N ALA A 312 -26.15 6.99 -7.22
CA ALA A 312 -24.77 6.83 -7.64
C ALA A 312 -24.36 5.40 -7.98
N HIS A 313 -24.82 4.41 -7.21
CA HIS A 313 -24.44 3.00 -7.42
C HIS A 313 -25.58 2.03 -7.03
N PRO A 314 -26.71 2.05 -7.74
CA PRO A 314 -27.91 1.28 -7.37
C PRO A 314 -27.70 -0.24 -7.46
N ASP A 315 -26.75 -0.67 -8.28
CA ASP A 315 -26.44 -2.09 -8.48
C ASP A 315 -25.42 -2.64 -7.47
N ALA A 316 -24.84 -1.81 -6.63
CA ALA A 316 -23.80 -2.23 -5.69
C ALA A 316 -24.37 -3.03 -4.52
N GLY A 317 -23.59 -3.98 -4.01
CA GLY A 317 -23.81 -4.49 -2.66
C GLY A 317 -23.47 -3.38 -1.66
N THR A 318 -24.40 -3.05 -0.75
CA THR A 318 -24.27 -1.88 0.12
C THR A 318 -24.47 -2.24 1.58
N LEU A 319 -23.52 -1.82 2.44
CA LEU A 319 -23.64 -1.83 3.89
C LEU A 319 -23.95 -0.41 4.38
N VAL A 320 -25.15 -0.20 4.89
CA VAL A 320 -25.59 1.09 5.45
C VAL A 320 -25.48 1.06 6.98
N ILE A 321 -24.75 2.00 7.53
CA ILE A 321 -24.54 2.13 8.97
C ILE A 321 -25.08 3.47 9.41
N GLY A 322 -26.06 3.44 10.30
CA GLY A 322 -26.71 4.62 10.82
C GLY A 322 -26.55 4.83 12.31
N THR A 323 -25.87 3.94 12.95
CA THR A 323 -25.56 3.98 14.38
C THR A 323 -24.10 3.62 14.63
N ASP A 324 -23.66 3.53 15.86
CA ASP A 324 -22.33 2.99 16.20
C ASP A 324 -22.33 1.47 15.96
N PHE A 325 -21.69 1.04 14.89
CA PHE A 325 -21.56 -0.36 14.50
C PHE A 325 -20.19 -0.92 14.86
N LEU A 326 -20.16 -1.83 15.82
CA LEU A 326 -18.94 -2.56 16.19
C LEU A 326 -18.80 -3.85 15.39
N LEU A 327 -17.81 -3.89 14.50
CA LEU A 327 -17.42 -5.11 13.80
C LEU A 327 -16.73 -6.06 14.78
N ALA A 328 -17.43 -7.11 15.20
CA ALA A 328 -16.91 -8.12 16.14
C ALA A 328 -16.18 -9.26 15.41
N GLY A 329 -15.34 -10.01 16.14
CA GLY A 329 -14.53 -11.09 15.58
C GLY A 329 -15.33 -12.30 15.06
N ASN A 330 -16.58 -12.46 15.53
CA ASN A 330 -17.52 -13.49 15.09
C ASN A 330 -18.47 -13.04 13.95
N VAL A 331 -18.25 -11.83 13.41
CA VAL A 331 -18.98 -11.29 12.28
C VAL A 331 -18.10 -11.33 11.04
N ALA A 332 -18.67 -11.77 9.90
CA ALA A 332 -18.04 -11.71 8.60
C ALA A 332 -19.01 -11.10 7.59
N ILE A 333 -18.63 -9.98 7.00
CA ILE A 333 -19.44 -9.25 6.00
C ILE A 333 -18.64 -9.14 4.71
N GLN A 334 -19.25 -9.58 3.62
CA GLN A 334 -18.77 -9.35 2.26
C GLN A 334 -19.68 -8.33 1.60
N VAL A 335 -19.13 -7.23 1.14
CA VAL A 335 -19.84 -6.15 0.45
C VAL A 335 -19.41 -6.14 -1.01
N GLY A 336 -20.32 -6.42 -1.92
CA GLY A 336 -20.06 -6.57 -3.35
C GLY A 336 -19.67 -7.98 -3.78
N GLU A 337 -19.58 -8.19 -5.06
CA GLU A 337 -19.25 -9.49 -5.66
C GLU A 337 -17.74 -9.71 -5.63
N VAL A 338 -17.34 -10.92 -5.28
CA VAL A 338 -15.96 -11.38 -5.27
C VAL A 338 -15.78 -12.42 -6.36
N ASP A 339 -14.66 -12.38 -7.07
CA ASP A 339 -14.32 -13.38 -8.09
C ASP A 339 -14.52 -14.81 -7.57
N GLU A 340 -15.13 -15.70 -8.38
CA GLU A 340 -15.52 -17.06 -8.00
C GLU A 340 -14.40 -17.89 -7.33
N GLY A 341 -13.14 -17.59 -7.62
CA GLY A 341 -11.97 -18.24 -7.01
C GLY A 341 -11.71 -17.86 -5.55
N ARG A 342 -12.32 -16.80 -5.04
CA ARG A 342 -12.19 -16.29 -3.67
C ARG A 342 -13.46 -16.46 -2.83
N ALA A 343 -14.57 -16.71 -3.47
CA ALA A 343 -15.84 -16.95 -2.82
C ALA A 343 -15.74 -18.19 -1.91
N GLY A 344 -15.89 -18.05 -0.62
CA GLY A 344 -15.96 -19.15 0.33
C GLY A 344 -14.88 -19.23 1.40
N SER A 345 -13.78 -18.50 1.29
CA SER A 345 -12.77 -18.40 2.36
C SER A 345 -12.61 -16.95 2.84
N LEU A 346 -13.65 -16.37 3.46
CA LEU A 346 -13.50 -15.09 4.13
C LEU A 346 -12.59 -15.27 5.33
N SER A 347 -11.32 -14.92 5.17
CA SER A 347 -10.39 -14.76 6.29
C SER A 347 -10.52 -13.39 6.94
N GLN A 348 -11.31 -12.49 6.33
CA GLN A 348 -11.59 -11.14 6.77
C GLN A 348 -12.95 -11.08 7.49
N ASN A 349 -13.05 -10.18 8.46
CA ASN A 349 -14.33 -9.86 9.12
C ASN A 349 -15.15 -8.89 8.27
N LEU A 350 -14.50 -7.98 7.54
CA LEU A 350 -15.13 -7.12 6.54
C LEU A 350 -14.31 -7.13 5.27
N LEU A 351 -14.90 -7.56 4.18
CA LEU A 351 -14.34 -7.47 2.85
C LEU A 351 -15.25 -6.58 2.00
N VAL A 352 -14.73 -5.45 1.55
CA VAL A 352 -15.41 -4.58 0.59
C VAL A 352 -14.77 -4.81 -0.76
N ALA A 353 -15.50 -5.49 -1.62
CA ALA A 353 -15.06 -5.82 -2.97
C ALA A 353 -15.08 -4.58 -3.89
N ARG A 354 -14.63 -4.76 -5.10
CA ARG A 354 -14.77 -3.74 -6.13
C ARG A 354 -16.24 -3.37 -6.32
N ASP A 355 -16.53 -2.06 -6.40
CA ASP A 355 -17.87 -1.49 -6.51
C ASP A 355 -18.80 -1.77 -5.30
N GLY A 356 -18.29 -2.43 -4.24
CA GLY A 356 -18.99 -2.53 -2.96
C GLY A 356 -19.01 -1.18 -2.22
N VAL A 357 -20.14 -0.86 -1.59
CA VAL A 357 -20.39 0.44 -0.95
C VAL A 357 -20.58 0.28 0.56
N ILE A 358 -19.89 1.10 1.35
CA ILE A 358 -20.23 1.37 2.75
C ILE A 358 -20.83 2.76 2.81
N GLU A 359 -22.05 2.88 3.32
CA GLU A 359 -22.71 4.16 3.58
C GLU A 359 -22.71 4.43 5.09
N LEU A 360 -22.18 5.58 5.49
CA LEU A 360 -22.28 6.10 6.85
C LEU A 360 -23.31 7.22 6.84
N ASP A 361 -24.49 6.94 7.36
CA ASP A 361 -25.65 7.81 7.23
C ASP A 361 -26.06 8.39 8.58
N GLY A 362 -25.96 9.71 8.69
CA GLY A 362 -26.31 10.49 9.87
C GLY A 362 -25.19 10.76 10.87
N PRO A 363 -25.48 11.59 11.86
CA PRO A 363 -24.47 12.10 12.80
C PRO A 363 -23.88 11.04 13.74
N ASN A 364 -24.65 9.97 13.99
CA ASN A 364 -24.26 8.89 14.90
C ASN A 364 -23.67 7.68 14.17
N ALA A 365 -23.59 7.72 12.85
CA ALA A 365 -23.05 6.65 12.05
C ALA A 365 -21.55 6.49 12.29
N LYS A 366 -21.15 5.32 12.80
CA LYS A 366 -19.76 5.00 13.10
C LYS A 366 -19.46 3.55 12.81
N LEU A 367 -18.36 3.29 12.15
CA LEU A 367 -17.80 1.96 11.96
C LEU A 367 -16.58 1.79 12.86
N THR A 368 -16.71 0.94 13.86
CA THR A 368 -15.64 0.61 14.80
C THR A 368 -15.16 -0.83 14.60
N THR A 369 -13.86 -1.04 14.44
CA THR A 369 -13.27 -2.38 14.36
C THR A 369 -12.94 -2.92 15.73
N GLY A 370 -13.38 -4.15 16.02
CA GLY A 370 -13.07 -4.85 17.27
C GLY A 370 -11.64 -5.42 17.29
N GLU A 371 -11.22 -5.85 18.48
CA GLU A 371 -9.89 -6.47 18.64
C GLU A 371 -9.79 -7.79 17.86
N GLY A 372 -8.69 -7.96 17.13
CA GLY A 372 -8.41 -9.14 16.31
C GLY A 372 -9.20 -9.24 15.02
N THR A 373 -10.01 -8.25 14.67
CA THR A 373 -10.72 -8.22 13.39
C THR A 373 -9.80 -7.81 12.23
N TRP A 374 -10.17 -8.23 11.03
CA TRP A 374 -9.49 -7.85 9.80
C TRP A 374 -10.47 -7.30 8.77
N THR A 375 -10.24 -6.03 8.37
CA THR A 375 -10.99 -5.33 7.32
C THR A 375 -10.10 -5.16 6.09
N HIS A 376 -10.66 -5.44 4.90
CA HIS A 376 -9.95 -5.27 3.64
C HIS A 376 -10.83 -4.55 2.61
N PHE A 377 -10.24 -3.52 1.97
CA PHE A 377 -10.85 -2.76 0.88
C PHE A 377 -10.15 -3.07 -0.44
N GLU A 378 -10.88 -3.59 -1.41
CA GLU A 378 -10.38 -3.81 -2.76
C GLU A 378 -10.36 -2.51 -3.57
N LEU A 379 -9.58 -2.48 -4.65
CA LEU A 379 -9.52 -1.30 -5.52
C LEU A 379 -10.88 -1.06 -6.21
N GLY A 380 -11.41 0.14 -6.01
CA GLY A 380 -12.73 0.54 -6.52
C GLY A 380 -13.85 0.37 -5.49
N SER A 381 -13.56 -0.04 -4.25
CA SER A 381 -14.52 0.02 -3.14
C SER A 381 -14.87 1.47 -2.80
N ILE A 382 -16.07 1.67 -2.27
CA ILE A 382 -16.66 2.99 -2.06
C ILE A 382 -17.01 3.16 -0.59
N LEU A 383 -16.69 4.34 -0.06
CA LEU A 383 -17.16 4.82 1.22
C LEU A 383 -17.97 6.09 0.99
N TRP A 384 -19.20 6.09 1.41
CA TRP A 384 -20.09 7.25 1.32
C TRP A 384 -20.43 7.77 2.71
N ILE A 385 -20.19 9.04 2.94
CA ILE A 385 -20.41 9.70 4.23
C ILE A 385 -21.45 10.81 4.04
N PHE A 386 -22.58 10.67 4.73
CA PHE A 386 -23.64 11.69 4.78
C PHE A 386 -23.50 12.50 6.08
N PRO A 387 -22.92 13.69 6.04
CA PRO A 387 -22.93 14.58 7.19
C PRO A 387 -24.34 15.05 7.48
N GLU A 388 -24.58 15.35 8.75
CA GLU A 388 -25.81 15.96 9.21
C GLU A 388 -26.18 17.11 8.26
N ALA A 389 -27.43 17.13 7.82
CA ALA A 389 -27.93 18.29 7.08
C ALA A 389 -27.72 19.53 7.99
N VAL A 390 -26.91 20.47 7.53
CA VAL A 390 -26.86 21.78 8.20
C VAL A 390 -28.31 22.24 8.30
N PRO A 391 -28.85 22.47 9.52
CA PRO A 391 -30.21 22.92 9.64
C PRO A 391 -30.34 24.14 8.72
N GLU A 392 -31.26 24.07 7.77
CA GLU A 392 -31.59 25.24 6.93
C GLU A 392 -31.78 26.38 7.91
N VAL A 393 -30.91 27.37 7.84
CA VAL A 393 -31.12 28.61 8.58
C VAL A 393 -32.50 29.05 8.12
N PRO A 394 -33.51 29.10 9.01
CA PRO A 394 -34.85 29.47 8.58
C PRO A 394 -34.68 30.76 7.79
N ASP A 395 -35.10 30.73 6.52
CA ASP A 395 -35.15 31.95 5.71
C ASP A 395 -35.71 33.05 6.65
N GLU A 396 -34.87 33.99 7.03
CA GLU A 396 -35.34 35.13 7.86
C GLU A 396 -36.60 35.60 7.14
N ALA A 397 -37.75 35.48 7.84
CA ALA A 397 -39.04 35.85 7.30
C ALA A 397 -38.86 37.19 6.62
N PRO A 398 -39.30 37.34 5.34
CA PRO A 398 -39.07 38.55 4.61
C PRO A 398 -39.53 39.71 5.49
N ASP A 399 -38.59 40.58 5.87
CA ASP A 399 -38.89 41.82 6.62
C ASP A 399 -40.10 42.48 5.93
N GLU A 400 -41.23 42.50 6.64
CA GLU A 400 -42.40 43.31 6.26
C GLU A 400 -41.89 44.73 6.02
N LYS A 401 -41.65 45.08 4.75
CA LYS A 401 -41.39 46.43 4.33
C LYS A 401 -42.58 47.27 4.75
N PRO A 402 -42.38 48.33 5.56
CA PRO A 402 -43.44 49.26 5.80
C PRO A 402 -43.90 49.91 4.48
N ASP A 403 -45.20 49.93 4.26
CA ASP A 403 -45.88 50.54 3.13
C ASP A 403 -45.36 51.99 2.92
N ASP A 404 -44.59 52.24 1.85
CA ASP A 404 -44.30 53.58 1.37
C ASP A 404 -45.22 53.94 0.21
N PRO A 405 -45.82 55.14 0.24
CA PRO A 405 -46.85 55.55 -0.73
C PRO A 405 -46.21 55.92 -2.07
N ALA A 406 -46.91 55.55 -3.13
CA ALA A 406 -46.83 55.93 -4.51
C ALA A 406 -45.92 57.13 -4.89
N GLY A 407 -44.87 56.84 -5.63
CA GLY A 407 -44.03 57.79 -6.38
C GLY A 407 -43.80 57.29 -7.79
N ASP A 408 -44.50 57.85 -8.74
CA ASP A 408 -44.40 57.77 -10.19
C ASP A 408 -42.96 58.19 -10.62
N GLY A 409 -42.23 57.33 -11.34
CA GLY A 409 -40.87 57.66 -11.80
C GLY A 409 -40.25 56.62 -12.72
N SER A 410 -40.61 56.69 -13.99
CA SER A 410 -39.89 56.09 -15.09
C SER A 410 -38.38 56.26 -14.96
N ALA A 411 -37.61 55.18 -14.88
CA ALA A 411 -36.20 55.19 -15.18
C ALA A 411 -35.73 53.83 -15.73
N SER A 412 -35.16 53.90 -16.87
CA SER A 412 -34.36 53.05 -17.74
C SER A 412 -33.66 51.89 -17.06
N VAL A 413 -33.86 50.72 -17.64
CA VAL A 413 -33.09 49.48 -17.46
C VAL A 413 -31.63 49.74 -17.94
N PRO A 414 -30.59 49.48 -17.12
CA PRO A 414 -29.26 49.25 -17.64
C PRO A 414 -29.09 47.76 -17.91
N ASP A 415 -28.89 47.44 -19.17
CA ASP A 415 -28.20 46.22 -19.55
C ASP A 415 -26.81 46.18 -18.89
N GLY A 416 -26.58 45.23 -18.05
CA GLY A 416 -25.31 45.04 -17.37
C GLY A 416 -25.23 43.63 -16.82
N ASN A 417 -25.04 42.67 -17.70
CA ASN A 417 -24.46 41.40 -17.37
C ASN A 417 -23.01 41.63 -16.96
N ASP A 418 -22.73 41.88 -15.73
CA ASP A 418 -21.44 41.66 -15.05
C ASP A 418 -21.78 41.37 -13.59
N ALA A 419 -22.40 40.22 -13.33
CA ALA A 419 -22.28 39.59 -12.05
C ALA A 419 -20.85 39.11 -11.98
N GLU A 420 -19.94 39.89 -11.39
CA GLU A 420 -18.73 39.36 -10.80
C GLU A 420 -19.15 38.15 -9.96
N GLU A 421 -18.86 36.95 -10.48
CA GLU A 421 -18.83 35.77 -9.65
C GLU A 421 -17.79 36.05 -8.55
N THR A 422 -18.30 36.52 -7.41
CA THR A 422 -17.49 36.46 -6.18
C THR A 422 -16.94 35.04 -6.12
N PRO A 423 -15.61 34.88 -6.07
CA PRO A 423 -15.05 33.56 -5.88
C PRO A 423 -15.72 32.99 -4.63
N ARG A 424 -16.54 31.96 -4.79
CA ARG A 424 -17.00 31.18 -3.64
C ARG A 424 -15.74 30.78 -2.91
N GLU A 425 -15.56 31.27 -1.70
CA GLU A 425 -14.54 30.74 -0.81
C GLU A 425 -14.68 29.23 -0.87
N PRO A 426 -13.59 28.48 -1.15
CA PRO A 426 -13.66 27.04 -1.13
C PRO A 426 -14.23 26.68 0.24
N LEU A 427 -15.35 25.97 0.25
CA LEU A 427 -15.83 25.26 1.42
C LEU A 427 -14.74 24.26 1.77
N ILE A 428 -13.70 24.75 2.42
CA ILE A 428 -12.79 23.94 3.20
C ILE A 428 -13.67 23.46 4.34
N ALA A 429 -14.38 22.38 4.10
CA ALA A 429 -14.79 21.52 5.16
C ALA A 429 -13.51 20.93 5.72
N ASP A 430 -12.82 21.72 6.52
CA ASP A 430 -11.81 21.29 7.46
C ASP A 430 -12.57 20.42 8.48
N ARG A 431 -13.03 19.25 8.00
CA ARG A 431 -13.60 18.25 8.87
C ARG A 431 -12.42 17.54 9.48
N ASP A 432 -12.04 18.10 10.61
CA ASP A 432 -11.23 17.45 11.63
C ASP A 432 -11.56 15.96 11.66
N ALA A 433 -10.58 15.10 11.46
CA ALA A 433 -10.60 13.66 11.59
C ALA A 433 -11.95 12.96 11.33
N VAL A 434 -11.99 12.01 10.45
CA VAL A 434 -13.20 11.20 10.22
C VAL A 434 -13.53 10.42 11.49
N GLU A 435 -14.29 11.01 12.39
CA GLU A 435 -14.68 10.40 13.67
C GLU A 435 -15.59 9.18 13.48
N SER A 436 -16.26 9.10 12.33
CA SER A 436 -17.11 7.99 11.95
C SER A 436 -16.37 6.69 11.60
N LEU A 437 -15.04 6.70 11.54
CA LEU A 437 -14.23 5.52 11.29
C LEU A 437 -13.21 5.31 12.42
N ASP A 438 -13.39 4.24 13.20
CA ASP A 438 -12.44 3.85 14.24
C ASP A 438 -11.82 2.49 13.93
N PHE A 439 -10.65 2.51 13.32
CA PHE A 439 -9.87 1.33 12.98
C PHE A 439 -8.73 1.04 13.96
N SER A 440 -8.78 1.62 15.15
CA SER A 440 -7.67 1.56 16.11
C SER A 440 -7.41 0.15 16.71
N LYS A 441 -8.41 -0.72 16.73
CA LYS A 441 -8.33 -2.04 17.38
C LYS A 441 -8.21 -3.20 16.39
N GLY A 442 -8.61 -3.01 15.13
CA GLY A 442 -8.57 -4.03 14.10
C GLY A 442 -7.38 -3.88 13.15
N LYS A 443 -7.12 -4.93 12.36
CA LYS A 443 -6.22 -4.85 11.21
C LYS A 443 -7.00 -4.33 10.01
N VAL A 444 -6.55 -3.22 9.40
CA VAL A 444 -7.15 -2.66 8.19
C VAL A 444 -6.14 -2.62 7.06
N THR A 445 -6.57 -3.00 5.87
CA THR A 445 -5.75 -3.00 4.65
C THR A 445 -6.56 -2.49 3.48
N GLY A 446 -5.89 -1.80 2.56
CA GLY A 446 -6.54 -1.31 1.34
C GLY A 446 -7.29 0.01 1.49
N LEU A 447 -7.15 0.74 2.60
CA LEU A 447 -7.74 2.09 2.76
C LEU A 447 -7.37 3.02 1.59
N GLU A 448 -6.19 2.86 1.05
CA GLU A 448 -5.70 3.57 -0.13
C GLU A 448 -6.51 3.30 -1.41
N ASN A 449 -7.32 2.26 -1.41
CA ASN A 449 -8.14 1.83 -2.55
C ASN A 449 -9.54 2.45 -2.55
N LEU A 450 -9.97 2.99 -1.39
CA LEU A 450 -11.28 3.59 -1.23
C LEU A 450 -11.47 4.84 -2.09
N THR A 451 -12.65 4.94 -2.70
CA THR A 451 -13.17 6.20 -3.21
C THR A 451 -14.18 6.73 -2.20
N VAL A 452 -13.97 7.95 -1.73
CA VAL A 452 -14.85 8.55 -0.72
C VAL A 452 -15.79 9.54 -1.39
N TYR A 453 -17.07 9.41 -1.09
CA TYR A 453 -18.08 10.40 -1.45
C TYR A 453 -18.60 11.07 -0.18
N VAL A 454 -18.82 12.37 -0.25
CA VAL A 454 -19.30 13.17 0.88
C VAL A 454 -20.57 13.93 0.48
N GLY A 455 -21.56 13.84 1.33
CA GLY A 455 -22.82 14.56 1.17
C GLY A 455 -23.73 14.03 0.07
N THR A 456 -24.86 14.68 -0.13
CA THR A 456 -25.90 14.32 -1.11
C THR A 456 -25.50 14.60 -2.56
N GLN A 457 -24.56 15.51 -2.77
CA GLN A 457 -24.05 15.84 -4.12
C GLN A 457 -22.92 14.91 -4.60
N ALA A 458 -22.59 13.89 -3.82
CA ALA A 458 -21.55 12.90 -4.11
C ALA A 458 -20.20 13.56 -4.46
N GLU A 459 -19.78 14.56 -3.69
CA GLU A 459 -18.45 15.15 -3.83
C GLU A 459 -17.39 14.11 -3.56
N THR A 460 -16.48 13.92 -4.52
CA THR A 460 -15.41 12.93 -4.41
C THR A 460 -14.30 13.42 -3.49
N GLY A 461 -13.92 12.59 -2.53
CA GLY A 461 -12.82 12.85 -1.62
C GLY A 461 -11.82 11.71 -1.57
N ASP A 462 -10.72 11.95 -0.90
CA ASP A 462 -9.68 10.96 -0.59
C ASP A 462 -9.36 10.98 0.89
N LEU A 463 -9.01 9.81 1.43
CA LEU A 463 -8.55 9.69 2.81
C LEU A 463 -7.05 9.95 2.90
N TYR A 464 -6.62 10.62 3.96
CA TYR A 464 -5.22 10.73 4.33
C TYR A 464 -5.03 10.81 5.85
N TYR A 465 -3.86 10.39 6.34
CA TYR A 465 -3.49 10.54 7.73
C TYR A 465 -2.79 11.88 7.93
N GLY A 466 -3.37 12.73 8.80
CA GLY A 466 -2.76 13.98 9.21
C GLY A 466 -1.59 13.80 10.17
N ALA A 467 -0.88 14.87 10.46
CA ALA A 467 0.22 14.89 11.44
C ALA A 467 -0.22 14.53 12.86
N ASP A 468 -1.50 14.69 13.16
CA ASP A 468 -2.14 14.29 14.42
C ASP A 468 -2.36 12.77 14.52
N GLY A 469 -2.09 12.02 13.44
CA GLY A 469 -2.29 10.57 13.33
C GLY A 469 -3.74 10.16 13.11
N LYS A 470 -4.64 11.11 12.85
CA LYS A 470 -6.05 10.84 12.54
C LYS A 470 -6.29 10.78 11.04
N LEU A 471 -7.40 10.15 10.67
CA LEU A 471 -7.85 10.05 9.29
C LEU A 471 -8.66 11.29 8.91
N HIS A 472 -8.29 11.94 7.81
CA HIS A 472 -8.95 13.12 7.27
C HIS A 472 -9.48 12.86 5.87
N ILE A 473 -10.44 13.69 5.42
CA ILE A 473 -10.97 13.67 4.06
C ILE A 473 -10.51 14.91 3.31
N LEU A 474 -9.95 14.70 2.14
CA LEU A 474 -9.58 15.76 1.20
C LEU A 474 -10.57 15.74 0.02
N ILE A 475 -11.44 16.74 -0.06
CA ILE A 475 -12.48 16.85 -1.09
C ILE A 475 -11.94 17.44 -2.41
N GLN A 476 -10.97 18.35 -2.31
CA GLN A 476 -10.39 19.00 -3.49
C GLN A 476 -8.97 18.52 -3.75
N PRO A 477 -8.52 18.45 -5.02
CA PRO A 477 -7.13 18.13 -5.30
C PRO A 477 -6.23 19.18 -4.63
N PRO A 478 -5.19 18.76 -3.88
CA PRO A 478 -4.30 19.70 -3.22
C PRO A 478 -3.49 20.49 -4.26
N ALA A 479 -3.16 21.72 -3.92
CA ALA A 479 -2.17 22.49 -4.67
C ALA A 479 -0.78 21.96 -4.33
N PHE A 480 -0.22 21.10 -5.17
CA PHE A 480 1.14 20.62 -5.00
C PHE A 480 2.14 21.72 -5.33
N GLU A 481 3.14 21.88 -4.46
CA GLU A 481 4.19 22.87 -4.63
C GLU A 481 5.56 22.20 -4.88
N GLY A 482 6.48 22.96 -5.48
CA GLY A 482 7.85 22.54 -5.69
C GLY A 482 8.13 21.91 -7.07
N PRO A 483 9.36 21.41 -7.29
CA PRO A 483 9.84 21.01 -8.61
C PRO A 483 9.16 19.79 -9.20
N LEU A 484 8.54 18.94 -8.38
CA LEU A 484 7.76 17.79 -8.82
C LEU A 484 6.25 17.99 -8.72
N ALA A 485 5.77 19.23 -8.53
CA ALA A 485 4.34 19.55 -8.42
C ALA A 485 3.52 19.00 -9.60
N ASN A 486 3.94 19.26 -10.83
CA ASN A 486 3.24 18.78 -12.02
C ASN A 486 3.22 17.25 -12.14
N LEU A 487 4.33 16.60 -11.77
CA LEU A 487 4.40 15.14 -11.73
C LEU A 487 3.42 14.60 -10.69
N THR A 488 3.44 15.17 -9.48
CA THR A 488 2.55 14.76 -8.37
C THR A 488 1.09 14.96 -8.73
N GLN A 489 0.76 16.10 -9.38
CA GLN A 489 -0.59 16.37 -9.88
C GLN A 489 -1.04 15.36 -10.93
N ALA A 490 -0.18 15.02 -11.92
CA ALA A 490 -0.51 14.03 -12.93
C ALA A 490 -0.76 12.64 -12.33
N VAL A 491 0.02 12.24 -11.33
CA VAL A 491 -0.17 10.98 -10.61
C VAL A 491 -1.44 11.02 -9.77
N TRP A 492 -1.70 12.15 -9.09
CA TRP A 492 -2.93 12.32 -8.31
C TRP A 492 -4.18 12.09 -9.16
N LEU A 493 -4.25 12.68 -10.33
CA LEU A 493 -5.38 12.53 -11.25
C LEU A 493 -5.60 11.07 -11.71
N LYS A 494 -4.55 10.25 -11.67
CA LYS A 494 -4.57 8.85 -12.12
C LYS A 494 -4.49 7.84 -10.95
N ARG A 495 -4.53 8.29 -9.70
CA ARG A 495 -4.28 7.44 -8.52
C ARG A 495 -5.26 6.27 -8.36
N LYS A 496 -6.49 6.42 -8.87
CA LYS A 496 -7.52 5.36 -8.81
C LYS A 496 -7.50 4.44 -10.04
N ASP A 497 -6.69 4.73 -11.06
CA ASP A 497 -6.53 3.84 -12.21
C ASP A 497 -5.85 2.52 -11.79
N VAL A 498 -6.32 1.41 -12.33
CA VAL A 498 -5.78 0.06 -12.06
C VAL A 498 -4.28 -0.04 -12.39
N PHE A 499 -3.85 0.70 -13.42
CA PHE A 499 -2.45 0.71 -13.87
C PHE A 499 -1.53 1.59 -13.03
N THR A 500 -2.07 2.42 -12.13
CA THR A 500 -1.23 3.23 -11.24
C THR A 500 -0.68 2.36 -10.11
N PRO A 501 0.65 2.36 -9.89
CA PRO A 501 1.25 1.59 -8.81
C PRO A 501 0.61 1.88 -7.46
N GLN A 502 0.32 0.85 -6.68
CA GLN A 502 -0.30 0.95 -5.35
C GLN A 502 0.50 1.86 -4.41
N TYR A 503 1.81 1.91 -4.58
CA TYR A 503 2.69 2.83 -3.83
C TYR A 503 2.15 4.28 -3.82
N PHE A 504 1.67 4.80 -4.96
CA PHE A 504 1.18 6.19 -5.00
C PHE A 504 -0.10 6.36 -4.19
N ARG A 505 -1.00 5.39 -4.22
CA ARG A 505 -2.20 5.42 -3.37
C ARG A 505 -1.82 5.44 -1.89
N LYS A 506 -0.88 4.59 -1.46
CA LYS A 506 -0.33 4.61 -0.10
C LYS A 506 0.38 5.93 0.21
N LEU A 507 1.14 6.47 -0.75
CA LEU A 507 1.82 7.75 -0.56
C LEU A 507 0.82 8.87 -0.24
N PHE A 508 -0.28 8.97 -0.98
CA PHE A 508 -1.32 9.95 -0.72
C PHE A 508 -2.08 9.69 0.58
N LEU A 509 -2.25 8.44 0.97
CA LEU A 509 -2.89 8.09 2.24
C LEU A 509 -2.01 8.42 3.47
N TYR A 510 -0.70 8.12 3.41
CA TYR A 510 0.22 8.24 4.56
C TYR A 510 1.06 9.51 4.57
N THR A 511 0.78 10.45 3.69
CA THR A 511 1.54 11.70 3.59
C THR A 511 0.55 12.85 3.46
N GLU A 512 0.75 13.89 4.28
CA GLU A 512 -0.02 15.12 4.12
C GLU A 512 0.09 15.65 2.69
N PRO A 513 -1.00 16.16 2.10
CA PRO A 513 -1.05 16.58 0.71
C PRO A 513 0.09 17.53 0.32
N GLU A 514 0.39 18.52 1.17
CA GLU A 514 1.45 19.52 0.96
C GLU A 514 2.85 18.88 1.00
N ALA A 515 3.02 17.82 1.79
CA ALA A 515 4.31 17.12 1.94
C ALA A 515 4.56 16.07 0.85
N THR A 516 3.55 15.69 0.05
CA THR A 516 3.65 14.58 -0.91
C THR A 516 4.69 14.86 -1.99
N ALA A 517 4.67 16.04 -2.60
CA ALA A 517 5.64 16.42 -3.62
C ALA A 517 7.07 16.44 -3.05
N ALA A 518 7.26 16.97 -1.84
CA ALA A 518 8.55 16.98 -1.15
C ALA A 518 9.04 15.55 -0.84
N ASN A 519 8.16 14.61 -0.51
CA ASN A 519 8.50 13.22 -0.30
C ASN A 519 9.01 12.55 -1.60
N LEU A 520 8.36 12.81 -2.72
CA LEU A 520 8.81 12.34 -4.04
C LEU A 520 10.17 12.95 -4.43
N VAL A 521 10.40 14.24 -4.15
CA VAL A 521 11.72 14.88 -4.31
C VAL A 521 12.77 14.17 -3.47
N ARG A 522 12.46 13.83 -2.23
CA ARG A 522 13.36 13.10 -1.34
C ARG A 522 13.71 11.72 -1.88
N VAL A 523 12.73 10.95 -2.34
CA VAL A 523 12.96 9.61 -2.92
C VAL A 523 13.80 9.72 -4.18
N ALA A 524 13.36 10.52 -5.16
CA ALA A 524 14.05 10.68 -6.42
C ALA A 524 15.49 11.22 -6.23
N GLY A 525 15.67 12.20 -5.34
CA GLY A 525 16.96 12.81 -5.03
C GLY A 525 17.94 11.87 -4.29
N SER A 526 17.45 10.79 -3.69
CA SER A 526 18.27 9.86 -2.91
C SER A 526 19.36 9.18 -3.73
N THR A 527 19.15 8.94 -5.04
CA THR A 527 20.19 8.40 -5.93
C THR A 527 21.38 9.34 -6.10
N ALA A 528 21.15 10.65 -6.10
CA ALA A 528 22.24 11.63 -6.10
C ALA A 528 22.80 11.82 -4.69
N ALA A 529 21.96 11.74 -3.66
CA ALA A 529 22.29 12.01 -2.27
C ALA A 529 23.25 10.99 -1.64
N ILE A 530 23.38 9.77 -2.20
CA ILE A 530 24.41 8.82 -1.75
C ILE A 530 25.85 9.29 -2.02
N GLY A 531 26.02 10.29 -2.86
CA GLY A 531 27.32 10.94 -3.07
C GLY A 531 28.31 10.12 -3.91
N THR A 532 27.84 9.20 -4.74
CA THR A 532 28.74 8.41 -5.63
C THR A 532 29.49 9.30 -6.60
N ARG A 533 28.86 10.37 -7.11
CA ARG A 533 29.50 11.36 -7.99
C ARG A 533 30.65 12.08 -7.28
N GLU A 534 30.46 12.47 -6.03
CA GLU A 534 31.50 13.10 -5.18
C GLU A 534 32.67 12.14 -4.92
N ARG A 535 32.37 10.85 -4.64
CA ARG A 535 33.39 9.82 -4.41
C ARG A 535 34.19 9.52 -5.67
N MET A 536 33.52 9.31 -6.83
CA MET A 536 34.20 9.11 -8.10
C MET A 536 35.05 10.33 -8.47
N THR A 537 34.59 11.54 -8.18
CA THR A 537 35.36 12.78 -8.33
C THR A 537 36.59 12.76 -7.45
N ALA A 538 36.46 12.32 -6.20
CA ALA A 538 37.54 12.14 -5.28
C ALA A 538 38.59 11.15 -5.79
N ASP A 539 38.17 10.01 -6.28
CA ASP A 539 39.01 8.98 -6.87
C ASP A 539 39.77 9.55 -8.09
N MET A 540 39.12 10.34 -8.95
CA MET A 540 39.74 10.97 -10.11
C MET A 540 40.77 12.03 -9.71
N THR A 541 40.51 12.87 -8.73
CA THR A 541 41.48 13.91 -8.30
C THR A 541 42.72 13.31 -7.63
N MET A 542 42.55 12.20 -6.93
CA MET A 542 43.70 11.48 -6.28
C MET A 542 44.48 10.61 -7.30
N LEU A 543 43.86 10.22 -8.41
CA LEU A 543 44.43 9.21 -9.33
C LEU A 543 45.82 9.58 -9.84
N SER A 544 46.07 10.81 -10.27
CA SER A 544 47.39 11.22 -10.84
C SER A 544 48.49 11.08 -9.78
N GLY A 545 48.20 11.46 -8.52
CA GLY A 545 49.14 11.26 -7.42
C GLY A 545 49.38 9.76 -7.14
N ASN A 546 48.32 8.95 -7.20
CA ASN A 546 48.42 7.51 -7.01
C ASN A 546 49.25 6.84 -8.11
N LEU A 547 49.06 7.23 -9.38
CA LEU A 547 49.81 6.68 -10.51
C LEU A 547 51.31 7.03 -10.41
N SER A 548 51.64 8.29 -10.11
CA SER A 548 53.00 8.70 -9.82
C SER A 548 53.66 7.88 -8.73
N ASP A 549 52.92 7.63 -7.69
CA ASP A 549 53.36 6.84 -6.57
C ASP A 549 53.55 5.36 -6.88
N VAL A 550 52.65 4.79 -7.70
CA VAL A 550 52.79 3.43 -8.24
C VAL A 550 54.14 3.27 -8.97
N VAL A 551 54.41 4.19 -9.94
CA VAL A 551 55.65 4.14 -10.70
C VAL A 551 56.85 4.19 -9.74
N ARG A 552 56.84 5.12 -8.79
CA ARG A 552 57.92 5.24 -7.81
C ARG A 552 58.09 3.99 -6.95
N THR A 553 56.99 3.42 -6.45
CA THR A 553 57.05 2.20 -5.62
C THR A 553 57.68 1.04 -6.41
N LEU A 554 57.26 0.89 -7.67
CA LEU A 554 57.77 -0.15 -8.56
C LEU A 554 59.23 0.11 -9.01
N GLU A 555 59.64 1.37 -9.22
CA GLU A 555 61.03 1.74 -9.45
C GLU A 555 61.93 1.38 -8.23
N LEU A 556 61.44 1.64 -7.02
CA LEU A 556 62.17 1.30 -5.81
C LEU A 556 62.32 -0.22 -5.65
N ALA A 557 61.26 -0.98 -5.95
CA ALA A 557 61.28 -2.44 -5.95
C ALA A 557 62.27 -3.02 -6.98
N GLY A 558 62.34 -2.39 -8.17
CA GLY A 558 63.21 -2.85 -9.28
C GLY A 558 64.67 -2.43 -9.23
N ARG A 559 65.08 -1.53 -8.32
CA ARG A 559 66.48 -1.00 -8.23
C ARG A 559 67.47 -1.96 -7.57
N VAL A 560 67.07 -3.09 -7.06
CA VAL A 560 67.98 -4.08 -6.47
C VAL A 560 68.47 -5.01 -7.59
N PRO A 561 69.78 -4.99 -7.96
CA PRO A 561 70.26 -5.90 -8.95
C PRO A 561 70.20 -7.33 -8.40
N VAL A 562 69.44 -8.16 -9.07
CA VAL A 562 69.45 -9.60 -8.83
C VAL A 562 70.49 -10.22 -9.80
N PRO A 563 71.42 -11.04 -9.34
CA PRO A 563 72.29 -11.74 -10.26
C PRO A 563 71.46 -12.65 -11.15
N VAL A 564 71.49 -12.39 -12.46
CA VAL A 564 70.81 -13.23 -13.47
C VAL A 564 71.76 -14.37 -13.79
N GLU A 565 71.34 -15.62 -13.57
CA GLU A 565 72.08 -16.77 -14.03
C GLU A 565 72.14 -16.80 -15.57
N GLU A 566 73.35 -17.03 -16.09
CA GLU A 566 73.71 -16.86 -17.50
C GLU A 566 73.00 -17.84 -18.48
N ASP A 567 72.30 -18.90 -18.01
CA ASP A 567 71.72 -19.98 -18.80
C ASP A 567 70.17 -19.98 -18.93
N SER A 568 69.50 -18.94 -18.60
CA SER A 568 68.04 -18.90 -18.62
C SER A 568 67.47 -18.87 -20.04
N ILE A 569 66.45 -19.74 -20.31
CA ILE A 569 65.70 -19.81 -21.59
C ILE A 569 65.00 -18.47 -21.91
N LEU A 570 64.81 -17.62 -20.95
CA LEU A 570 64.14 -16.31 -21.05
C LEU A 570 65.00 -15.24 -21.73
N ARG A 571 66.30 -15.47 -21.90
CA ARG A 571 67.22 -14.59 -22.67
C ARG A 571 66.81 -14.40 -24.14
N LYS A 572 65.86 -15.21 -24.66
CA LYS A 572 65.36 -15.11 -26.02
C LYS A 572 64.12 -14.25 -26.20
N ILE A 573 63.52 -13.75 -25.12
CA ILE A 573 62.41 -12.77 -25.14
C ILE A 573 63.02 -11.38 -25.31
N PRO A 574 62.48 -10.51 -26.19
CA PRO A 574 63.03 -9.17 -26.37
C PRO A 574 63.16 -8.43 -25.05
N GLU A 575 64.19 -7.67 -24.81
CA GLU A 575 64.55 -6.91 -23.61
C GLU A 575 63.40 -6.07 -23.02
N VAL A 576 62.29 -5.91 -23.74
CA VAL A 576 61.08 -5.19 -23.30
C VAL A 576 60.36 -5.92 -22.20
N MET A 577 60.58 -7.24 -21.97
CA MET A 577 59.89 -8.06 -21.01
C MET A 577 60.70 -8.51 -19.81
N THR A 578 61.92 -8.01 -19.61
CA THR A 578 62.86 -8.57 -18.63
C THR A 578 62.58 -8.30 -17.14
N SER A 579 61.62 -7.46 -16.81
CA SER A 579 61.08 -7.35 -15.44
C SER A 579 59.67 -6.73 -15.45
N ILE A 580 58.69 -7.45 -14.94
CA ILE A 580 57.34 -6.94 -14.77
C ILE A 580 57.10 -6.68 -13.27
N PRO A 581 57.25 -5.43 -12.83
CA PRO A 581 56.86 -5.09 -11.46
C PRO A 581 55.34 -5.06 -11.30
N VAL A 582 54.86 -5.78 -10.33
CA VAL A 582 53.45 -5.89 -9.98
C VAL A 582 53.21 -5.37 -8.56
N MET A 583 52.10 -4.71 -8.38
CA MET A 583 51.67 -4.17 -7.09
C MET A 583 50.24 -4.61 -6.81
N VAL A 584 49.98 -5.00 -5.59
CA VAL A 584 48.62 -5.20 -5.03
C VAL A 584 48.50 -4.41 -3.73
N ASP A 585 47.41 -3.71 -3.58
CA ASP A 585 47.13 -2.87 -2.42
C ASP A 585 45.70 -3.17 -1.92
N ALA A 586 45.54 -3.32 -0.63
CA ALA A 586 44.24 -3.43 0.02
C ALA A 586 44.16 -2.39 1.15
N SER A 587 43.05 -1.66 1.16
CA SER A 587 42.80 -0.64 2.18
C SER A 587 41.36 -0.64 2.64
N GLY A 588 41.13 -0.42 3.93
CA GLY A 588 39.83 -0.14 4.52
C GLY A 588 39.78 1.32 4.95
N GLY A 589 38.59 1.88 4.88
CA GLY A 589 38.38 3.28 5.22
C GLY A 589 36.97 3.61 5.59
N ARG A 590 36.75 4.84 5.98
CA ARG A 590 35.43 5.39 6.24
C ARG A 590 35.30 6.71 5.50
N SER A 591 34.17 6.87 4.82
CA SER A 591 33.88 8.15 4.18
C SER A 591 32.55 8.72 4.71
N ARG A 592 32.46 10.03 4.72
CA ARG A 592 31.27 10.80 5.06
C ARG A 592 31.04 11.81 3.96
N THR A 593 29.92 11.66 3.28
CA THR A 593 29.52 12.54 2.17
C THR A 593 28.24 13.26 2.55
N SER A 594 28.22 14.59 2.43
CA SER A 594 27.04 15.42 2.66
C SER A 594 26.68 16.11 1.35
N VAL A 595 25.61 15.66 0.75
CA VAL A 595 25.11 16.17 -0.53
C VAL A 595 23.88 17.03 -0.26
N PRO A 596 23.83 18.28 -0.67
CA PRO A 596 22.61 19.08 -0.60
C PRO A 596 21.60 18.55 -1.62
N ILE A 597 20.33 18.55 -1.23
CA ILE A 597 19.18 18.41 -2.11
C ILE A 597 18.62 19.82 -2.27
N PRO A 598 19.00 20.55 -3.33
CA PRO A 598 18.74 21.99 -3.45
C PRO A 598 17.25 22.31 -3.37
N ASP A 599 16.43 21.47 -4.01
CA ASP A 599 14.99 21.66 -4.12
C ASP A 599 14.24 21.51 -2.78
N LEU A 600 14.87 20.90 -1.78
CA LEU A 600 14.32 20.81 -0.41
C LEU A 600 15.03 21.71 0.59
N GLY A 601 16.12 22.38 0.19
CA GLY A 601 16.97 23.13 1.12
C GLY A 601 17.65 22.27 2.19
N LEU A 602 17.70 20.94 1.99
CA LEU A 602 18.23 19.96 2.93
C LEU A 602 19.59 19.44 2.52
N ASN A 603 20.37 19.02 3.51
CA ASN A 603 21.63 18.32 3.29
C ASN A 603 21.47 16.86 3.73
N GLN A 604 21.63 15.94 2.79
CA GLN A 604 21.72 14.51 3.06
C GLN A 604 23.16 14.15 3.39
N THR A 605 23.41 13.60 4.58
CA THR A 605 24.71 13.11 4.98
C THR A 605 24.68 11.59 5.01
N VAL A 606 25.58 10.96 4.27
CA VAL A 606 25.77 9.51 4.21
C VAL A 606 27.17 9.16 4.71
N THR A 607 27.26 8.21 5.61
CA THR A 607 28.51 7.63 6.07
C THR A 607 28.64 6.22 5.53
N SER A 608 29.80 5.85 5.01
CA SER A 608 30.07 4.51 4.50
C SER A 608 31.39 3.96 5.04
N ASP A 609 31.44 2.64 5.18
CA ASP A 609 32.68 1.88 5.30
C ASP A 609 33.12 1.46 3.90
N ASP A 610 34.34 1.80 3.54
CA ASP A 610 34.88 1.59 2.20
C ASP A 610 35.99 0.53 2.27
N THR A 611 35.92 -0.48 1.40
CA THR A 611 36.98 -1.46 1.19
C THR A 611 37.49 -1.32 -0.24
N THR A 612 38.80 -1.10 -0.41
CA THR A 612 39.42 -0.89 -1.71
C THR A 612 40.55 -1.89 -1.95
N ILE A 613 40.53 -2.51 -3.12
CA ILE A 613 41.61 -3.32 -3.62
C ILE A 613 42.16 -2.66 -4.89
N ARG A 614 43.46 -2.52 -4.99
CA ARG A 614 44.12 -1.92 -6.14
C ARG A 614 45.20 -2.87 -6.67
N GLY A 615 45.36 -2.84 -7.99
CA GLY A 615 46.41 -3.57 -8.66
C GLY A 615 47.07 -2.71 -9.74
N ALA A 616 48.35 -2.88 -9.93
CA ALA A 616 49.08 -2.22 -10.99
C ALA A 616 50.23 -3.07 -11.51
N PHE A 617 50.49 -2.93 -12.78
CA PHE A 617 51.76 -3.37 -13.37
C PHE A 617 52.35 -2.33 -14.33
N VAL A 618 53.62 -2.34 -14.49
CA VAL A 618 54.32 -1.38 -15.32
C VAL A 618 55.26 -2.13 -16.28
N LEU A 619 55.22 -1.70 -17.54
CA LEU A 619 56.08 -2.20 -18.62
C LEU A 619 56.90 -1.00 -19.14
N GLY A 620 58.17 -1.23 -19.56
CA GLY A 620 58.89 -0.14 -20.21
C GLY A 620 60.29 -0.47 -20.57
N LYS A 621 60.78 0.22 -21.62
CA LYS A 621 62.12 0.19 -22.08
C LYS A 621 62.75 1.59 -21.91
N GLY A 622 63.89 1.61 -21.29
CA GLY A 622 64.55 2.89 -21.00
C GLY A 622 63.81 3.72 -19.96
N ASP A 623 63.71 5.03 -20.18
CA ASP A 623 63.11 5.97 -19.23
C ASP A 623 61.59 6.07 -19.33
N ILE A 624 60.98 5.60 -20.43
CA ILE A 624 59.54 5.65 -20.61
C ILE A 624 58.91 4.38 -20.01
N ARG A 625 57.90 4.55 -19.23
CA ARG A 625 57.12 3.49 -18.60
C ARG A 625 55.67 3.59 -19.03
N PHE A 626 55.06 2.44 -19.33
CA PHE A 626 53.63 2.30 -19.57
C PHE A 626 53.08 1.35 -18.49
N GLY A 627 51.88 1.60 -18.07
CA GLY A 627 51.31 0.74 -17.08
C GLY A 627 49.80 0.66 -17.17
N LEU A 628 49.27 -0.36 -16.52
CA LEU A 628 47.85 -0.54 -16.23
C LEU A 628 47.67 -0.46 -14.71
N TYR A 629 46.67 0.30 -14.31
CA TYR A 629 46.25 0.44 -12.93
C TYR A 629 44.77 0.12 -12.85
N GLY A 630 44.37 -0.70 -11.89
CA GLY A 630 42.98 -1.03 -11.59
C GLY A 630 42.68 -0.80 -10.11
N ALA A 631 41.48 -0.36 -9.81
CA ALA A 631 40.98 -0.27 -8.47
C ALA A 631 39.53 -0.73 -8.40
N PHE A 632 39.19 -1.46 -7.36
CA PHE A 632 37.83 -1.83 -7.02
C PHE A 632 37.54 -1.39 -5.58
N THR A 633 36.44 -0.67 -5.40
CA THR A 633 36.01 -0.16 -4.08
C THR A 633 34.58 -0.58 -3.83
N GLU A 634 34.34 -1.23 -2.73
CA GLU A 634 33.03 -1.50 -2.17
C GLU A 634 32.76 -0.54 -1.02
N SER A 635 31.58 0.09 -1.01
CA SER A 635 31.12 1.01 0.01
C SER A 635 29.79 0.52 0.60
N ASP A 636 29.73 0.31 1.91
CA ASP A 636 28.53 -0.12 2.63
C ASP A 636 27.99 1.03 3.48
N PHE A 637 26.71 1.41 3.22
CA PHE A 637 26.00 2.48 3.94
C PHE A 637 25.09 1.93 5.05
N ASN A 638 24.89 0.62 5.12
CA ASN A 638 23.93 0.00 6.02
C ASN A 638 24.30 0.19 7.49
N ARG A 639 25.59 0.14 7.78
CA ARG A 639 26.11 0.24 9.17
C ARG A 639 25.90 1.60 9.81
N HIS A 640 25.69 2.63 9.01
CA HIS A 640 25.63 4.02 9.47
C HIS A 640 24.29 4.69 9.11
N ALA A 641 23.29 3.90 8.77
CA ALA A 641 21.96 4.42 8.40
C ALA A 641 21.33 5.27 9.51
N GLU A 642 21.55 4.91 10.78
CA GLU A 642 21.05 5.66 11.94
C GLU A 642 21.71 7.03 12.10
N GLU A 643 22.94 7.22 11.61
CA GLU A 643 23.64 8.51 11.64
C GLU A 643 23.12 9.46 10.53
N SER A 644 22.36 8.96 9.58
CA SER A 644 21.81 9.72 8.47
C SER A 644 20.49 10.41 8.88
N ARG A 645 20.32 11.66 8.50
CA ARG A 645 19.05 12.40 8.74
C ARG A 645 17.85 11.79 8.01
N LEU A 646 18.14 11.07 6.94
CA LEU A 646 17.16 10.25 6.21
C LEU A 646 17.62 8.79 6.34
N PRO A 647 16.74 7.85 6.64
CA PRO A 647 17.07 6.43 6.75
C PRO A 647 17.34 5.83 5.35
N LEU A 648 18.50 6.20 4.79
CA LEU A 648 18.99 5.70 3.52
C LEU A 648 19.94 4.53 3.81
N THR A 649 19.69 3.39 3.20
CA THR A 649 20.58 2.22 3.25
C THR A 649 21.00 1.82 1.84
N GLY A 650 22.08 1.06 1.71
CA GLY A 650 22.54 0.58 0.42
C GLY A 650 24.01 0.29 0.36
N SER A 651 24.50 0.07 -0.86
CA SER A 651 25.89 -0.16 -1.17
C SER A 651 26.26 0.48 -2.51
N SER A 652 27.54 0.70 -2.72
CA SER A 652 28.10 1.18 -3.98
C SER A 652 29.36 0.37 -4.30
N GLU A 653 29.39 -0.20 -5.48
CA GLU A 653 30.56 -0.87 -6.05
C GLU A 653 31.16 0.04 -7.11
N ARG A 654 32.46 0.35 -7.02
CA ARG A 654 33.17 1.22 -7.97
C ARG A 654 34.37 0.50 -8.53
N ALA A 655 34.45 0.47 -9.85
CA ALA A 655 35.60 -0.04 -10.59
C ALA A 655 36.29 1.10 -11.35
N LEU A 656 37.59 1.06 -11.41
CA LEU A 656 38.43 2.00 -12.14
C LEU A 656 39.53 1.25 -12.85
N VAL A 657 39.75 1.60 -14.12
CA VAL A 657 40.86 1.07 -14.94
C VAL A 657 41.54 2.25 -15.63
N SER A 658 42.81 2.34 -15.50
CA SER A 658 43.67 3.40 -16.06
C SER A 658 44.84 2.84 -16.84
N LEU A 659 44.95 3.25 -18.09
CA LEU A 659 46.17 3.14 -18.89
C LEU A 659 47.00 4.38 -18.66
N PHE A 660 48.23 4.26 -18.28
CA PHE A 660 49.10 5.42 -18.05
C PHE A 660 50.45 5.29 -18.70
N ALA A 661 51.03 6.42 -19.02
CA ALA A 661 52.40 6.56 -19.47
C ALA A 661 53.15 7.52 -18.53
N TYR A 662 54.35 7.15 -18.18
CA TYR A 662 55.25 7.94 -17.37
C TYR A 662 56.52 8.22 -18.16
N VAL A 663 56.86 9.50 -18.32
CA VAL A 663 57.95 9.96 -19.17
C VAL A 663 58.82 10.95 -18.40
N PRO A 664 60.12 10.72 -18.28
CA PRO A 664 61.03 11.73 -17.77
C PRO A 664 61.26 12.80 -18.87
N VAL A 665 61.23 14.06 -18.52
CA VAL A 665 61.51 15.19 -19.39
C VAL A 665 62.51 16.09 -18.65
N GLU A 666 63.80 15.99 -19.00
CA GLU A 666 64.88 16.60 -18.27
C GLU A 666 64.93 16.15 -16.80
N GLU A 667 64.79 17.10 -15.87
CA GLU A 667 64.70 16.81 -14.43
C GLU A 667 63.24 16.57 -13.95
N LYS A 668 62.27 16.81 -14.81
CA LYS A 668 60.84 16.63 -14.50
C LYS A 668 60.37 15.28 -14.93
N ARG A 669 59.26 14.86 -14.32
CA ARG A 669 58.59 13.61 -14.64
C ARG A 669 57.14 13.92 -15.00
N VAL A 670 56.68 13.38 -16.10
CA VAL A 670 55.32 13.62 -16.62
C VAL A 670 54.56 12.29 -16.64
N THR A 671 53.44 12.24 -15.95
CA THR A 671 52.50 11.13 -15.99
C THR A 671 51.27 11.56 -16.80
N MET A 672 50.89 10.78 -17.78
CA MET A 672 49.67 10.93 -18.57
C MET A 672 48.84 9.68 -18.41
N ASP A 673 47.51 9.82 -18.30
CA ASP A 673 46.61 8.66 -18.18
C ASP A 673 45.29 8.85 -18.89
N LEU A 674 44.76 7.73 -19.36
CA LEU A 674 43.40 7.58 -19.85
C LEU A 674 42.69 6.59 -18.94
N THR A 675 41.61 7.03 -18.30
CA THR A 675 40.96 6.26 -17.28
C THR A 675 39.45 6.10 -17.59
N TRP A 676 38.99 4.89 -17.39
CA TRP A 676 37.55 4.59 -17.32
C TRP A 676 37.20 4.19 -15.90
N SER A 677 36.05 4.66 -15.43
CA SER A 677 35.51 4.29 -14.13
C SER A 677 34.02 4.08 -14.23
N GLU A 678 33.52 3.09 -13.51
CA GLU A 678 32.09 2.79 -13.38
C GLU A 678 31.74 2.58 -11.91
N ALA A 679 30.55 3.03 -11.54
CA ALA A 679 29.95 2.74 -10.25
C ALA A 679 28.57 2.09 -10.46
N ALA A 680 28.23 1.12 -9.63
CA ALA A 680 26.91 0.50 -9.53
C ALA A 680 26.38 0.68 -8.12
N ASP A 681 25.29 1.40 -8.00
CA ASP A 681 24.68 1.71 -6.69
C ASP A 681 23.43 0.86 -6.46
N LYS A 682 23.26 0.47 -5.20
CA LYS A 682 22.01 -0.09 -4.67
C LYS A 682 21.54 0.83 -3.56
N VAL A 683 20.30 1.29 -3.66
CA VAL A 683 19.74 2.29 -2.74
C VAL A 683 18.40 1.81 -2.23
N ARG A 684 18.15 1.97 -0.95
CA ARG A 684 16.87 1.64 -0.31
C ARG A 684 16.44 2.78 0.59
N VAL A 685 15.20 3.24 0.40
CA VAL A 685 14.62 4.39 1.12
C VAL A 685 13.24 4.03 1.64
N PRO A 686 12.93 4.23 2.92
CA PRO A 686 11.55 4.07 3.41
C PRO A 686 10.68 5.24 2.94
N SER A 687 9.49 4.91 2.45
CA SER A 687 8.49 5.89 2.01
C SER A 687 7.11 5.26 2.04
N ALA A 688 6.12 5.98 2.55
CA ALA A 688 4.71 5.58 2.58
C ALA A 688 4.47 4.18 3.21
N GLY A 689 5.19 3.85 4.29
CA GLY A 689 5.04 2.58 5.01
C GLY A 689 5.71 1.37 4.35
N GLU A 690 6.38 1.54 3.20
CA GLU A 690 7.14 0.51 2.51
C GLU A 690 8.57 0.97 2.15
N PHE A 691 9.37 0.07 1.61
CA PHE A 691 10.71 0.41 1.16
C PHE A 691 10.75 0.50 -0.36
N LEU A 692 11.17 1.66 -0.85
CA LEU A 692 11.55 1.83 -2.25
C LEU A 692 13.01 1.46 -2.44
N HIS A 693 13.31 0.72 -3.48
CA HIS A 693 14.67 0.36 -3.82
C HIS A 693 14.99 0.65 -5.28
N ALA A 694 16.23 1.05 -5.53
CA ALA A 694 16.80 1.17 -6.86
C ALA A 694 18.08 0.35 -6.90
N GLU A 695 18.15 -0.60 -7.81
CA GLU A 695 19.30 -1.49 -7.97
C GLU A 695 20.01 -1.24 -9.30
N GLY A 696 21.34 -1.39 -9.27
CA GLY A 696 22.15 -1.31 -10.46
C GLY A 696 22.19 0.08 -11.12
N VAL A 697 22.08 1.14 -10.31
CA VAL A 697 22.23 2.53 -10.82
C VAL A 697 23.64 2.72 -11.30
N LYS A 698 23.85 2.64 -12.59
CA LYS A 698 25.19 2.70 -13.19
C LYS A 698 25.57 4.13 -13.51
N ARG A 699 26.75 4.52 -13.07
CA ARG A 699 27.42 5.77 -13.45
C ARG A 699 28.76 5.45 -14.08
N SER A 700 29.02 5.97 -15.27
CA SER A 700 30.29 5.79 -15.96
C SER A 700 31.00 7.12 -16.14
N LEU A 701 32.30 7.06 -16.27
CA LEU A 701 33.14 8.24 -16.44
C LEU A 701 34.38 7.89 -17.26
N TRP A 702 34.73 8.78 -18.17
CA TRP A 702 36.01 8.76 -18.87
C TRP A 702 36.81 9.98 -18.47
N SER A 703 38.12 9.79 -18.20
CA SER A 703 39.02 10.90 -17.87
C SER A 703 40.36 10.82 -18.58
N PHE A 704 40.90 12.00 -18.84
CA PHE A 704 42.29 12.17 -19.25
C PHE A 704 43.01 13.04 -18.24
N GLY A 705 44.15 12.57 -17.76
CA GLY A 705 44.98 13.25 -16.76
C GLY A 705 46.40 13.53 -17.25
N LEU A 706 46.93 14.66 -16.79
CA LEU A 706 48.33 15.04 -16.95
C LEU A 706 48.83 15.50 -15.59
N MET A 707 49.96 14.93 -15.11
CA MET A 707 50.64 15.31 -13.89
C MET A 707 52.11 15.50 -14.14
N THR A 708 52.64 16.59 -13.63
CA THR A 708 54.09 16.90 -13.69
C THR A 708 54.66 16.90 -12.29
N GLU A 709 55.74 16.21 -12.11
CA GLU A 709 56.57 16.20 -10.89
C GLU A 709 57.86 16.96 -11.15
N CYS A 710 58.11 17.97 -10.32
CA CYS A 710 59.33 18.76 -10.36
C CYS A 710 60.11 18.54 -9.10
N PRO A 711 61.33 17.98 -9.13
CA PRO A 711 62.17 17.94 -7.92
C PRO A 711 62.54 19.39 -7.55
N LEU A 712 62.22 19.75 -6.32
CA LEU A 712 62.52 21.07 -5.76
C LEU A 712 63.80 21.05 -4.91
N PHE A 713 64.09 19.92 -4.36
CA PHE A 713 65.26 19.73 -3.51
C PHE A 713 65.74 18.28 -3.58
N TRP A 714 67.04 18.12 -3.73
CA TRP A 714 67.63 16.80 -3.72
C TRP A 714 68.52 16.72 -2.44
N ASP A 715 68.58 15.72 -1.79
CA ASP A 715 69.49 15.45 -0.88
C ASP A 715 70.33 14.73 -0.75
N LEU A 716 70.97 15.06 -0.04
CA LEU A 716 71.84 15.49 0.53
C LEU A 716 72.41 14.81 1.52
N GLY A 717 72.02 13.79 1.91
CA GLY A 717 72.62 13.11 3.01
C GLY A 717 73.66 12.15 2.60
N SER A 718 74.08 11.38 3.49
CA SER A 718 75.06 10.30 3.36
C SER A 718 74.43 9.20 2.42
N THR A 719 75.29 8.35 1.86
CA THR A 719 74.90 7.13 1.12
C THR A 719 73.92 6.22 1.88
N ARG A 720 73.67 6.46 3.18
CA ARG A 720 72.77 5.70 4.03
C ARG A 720 71.40 6.34 4.17
N VAL A 721 71.31 7.67 4.08
CA VAL A 721 70.05 8.40 4.26
C VAL A 721 69.84 9.30 3.05
N ASP A 722 68.73 9.18 2.38
CA ASP A 722 68.28 10.08 1.32
C ASP A 722 66.94 10.68 1.60
N TRP A 723 66.67 11.87 1.09
CA TRP A 723 65.36 12.45 1.08
C TRP A 723 65.18 13.44 -0.07
N THR A 724 63.96 13.59 -0.52
CA THR A 724 63.59 14.42 -1.69
C THR A 724 62.34 15.23 -1.39
N VAL A 725 62.30 16.44 -1.92
CA VAL A 725 61.08 17.27 -1.97
C VAL A 725 60.72 17.45 -3.41
N THR A 726 59.50 17.11 -3.77
CA THR A 726 58.99 17.16 -5.15
C THR A 726 57.77 18.03 -5.19
N GLY A 727 57.71 19.00 -6.09
CA GLY A 727 56.48 19.73 -6.41
C GLY A 727 55.63 18.94 -7.39
N LEU A 728 54.35 18.97 -7.15
CA LEU A 728 53.34 18.29 -7.97
C LEU A 728 52.44 19.34 -8.61
N SER A 729 52.24 19.28 -9.93
CA SER A 729 51.27 20.11 -10.64
C SER A 729 50.60 19.28 -11.73
N GLY A 730 49.28 19.46 -11.89
CA GLY A 730 48.55 18.66 -12.89
C GLY A 730 47.19 19.21 -13.24
N ALA A 731 46.65 18.66 -14.30
CA ALA A 731 45.27 18.93 -14.74
C ALA A 731 44.62 17.62 -15.16
N ARG A 732 43.32 17.55 -14.96
CA ARG A 732 42.50 16.41 -15.38
C ARG A 732 41.17 16.91 -15.89
N VAL A 733 40.72 16.32 -16.99
CA VAL A 733 39.38 16.50 -17.52
C VAL A 733 38.66 15.16 -17.53
N TRP A 734 37.38 15.17 -17.20
CA TRP A 734 36.54 13.97 -17.31
C TRP A 734 35.13 14.30 -17.75
N LYS A 735 34.50 13.29 -18.35
CA LYS A 735 33.13 13.33 -18.83
C LYS A 735 32.32 12.25 -18.11
N TRP A 736 31.21 12.64 -17.53
CA TRP A 736 30.22 11.76 -16.97
C TRP A 736 29.27 11.25 -18.02
N GLY A 737 28.89 9.96 -17.95
CA GLY A 737 27.72 9.44 -18.64
C GLY A 737 26.44 9.77 -17.87
N ASP A 738 25.31 9.62 -18.54
CA ASP A 738 24.01 9.67 -17.87
C ASP A 738 23.88 8.49 -16.88
N ALA A 739 23.18 8.72 -15.77
CA ALA A 739 22.85 7.68 -14.82
C ALA A 739 21.33 7.51 -14.75
N GLU A 740 20.84 6.28 -14.93
CA GLU A 740 19.43 5.95 -14.81
C GLU A 740 19.20 5.06 -13.61
N ALA A 741 18.12 5.33 -12.88
CA ALA A 741 17.63 4.49 -11.81
C ALA A 741 16.15 4.20 -12.01
N LEU A 742 15.77 2.94 -11.83
CA LEU A 742 14.39 2.50 -11.75
C LEU A 742 14.08 2.18 -10.29
N TRP A 743 13.18 2.93 -9.71
CA TRP A 743 12.72 2.75 -8.36
C TRP A 743 11.56 1.77 -8.33
N GLN A 744 11.67 0.79 -7.48
CA GLN A 744 10.69 -0.28 -7.31
C GLN A 744 10.17 -0.30 -5.88
N ALA A 745 8.87 -0.53 -5.76
CA ALA A 745 8.18 -0.88 -4.53
C ALA A 745 7.78 -2.36 -4.58
N GLU A 746 7.14 -2.88 -3.55
CA GLU A 746 6.56 -4.22 -3.58
C GLU A 746 5.51 -4.37 -4.72
N SER A 747 4.84 -3.27 -5.06
CA SER A 747 3.83 -3.18 -6.12
C SER A 747 4.39 -3.06 -7.54
N GLY A 748 5.70 -3.00 -7.72
CA GLY A 748 6.37 -2.88 -9.02
C GLY A 748 7.11 -1.56 -9.25
N ASP A 749 7.32 -1.19 -10.52
CA ASP A 749 8.05 0.01 -10.91
C ASP A 749 7.28 1.28 -10.55
N VAL A 750 7.91 2.19 -9.81
CA VAL A 750 7.28 3.40 -9.28
C VAL A 750 7.79 4.67 -9.97
N LEU A 751 9.11 4.88 -9.94
CA LEU A 751 9.74 6.08 -10.47
C LEU A 751 10.94 5.69 -11.34
N LYS A 752 11.14 6.43 -12.42
CA LYS A 752 12.38 6.39 -13.20
C LYS A 752 13.07 7.73 -13.06
N THR A 753 14.31 7.73 -12.59
CA THR A 753 15.16 8.91 -12.52
C THR A 753 16.29 8.80 -13.53
N ARG A 754 16.64 9.92 -14.18
CA ARG A 754 17.76 10.03 -15.08
C ARG A 754 18.55 11.29 -14.76
N GLU A 755 19.75 11.11 -14.23
CA GLU A 755 20.72 12.17 -14.00
C GLU A 755 21.50 12.44 -15.28
N SER A 756 21.56 13.71 -15.71
CA SER A 756 22.32 14.09 -16.91
C SER A 756 23.81 13.98 -16.68
N GLY A 757 24.51 13.50 -17.68
CA GLY A 757 25.98 13.58 -17.73
C GLY A 757 26.50 15.02 -17.86
N GLY A 758 27.80 15.18 -17.76
CA GLY A 758 28.43 16.49 -17.85
C GLY A 758 29.95 16.37 -17.89
N TYR A 759 30.62 17.51 -17.83
CA TYR A 759 32.07 17.61 -17.81
C TYR A 759 32.58 18.18 -16.50
N ALA A 760 33.80 17.79 -16.12
CA ALA A 760 34.48 18.44 -15.01
C ALA A 760 35.98 18.57 -15.35
N VAL A 761 36.59 19.61 -14.84
CA VAL A 761 38.02 19.89 -15.00
C VAL A 761 38.65 20.19 -13.64
N SER A 762 39.77 19.56 -13.33
CA SER A 762 40.50 19.87 -12.12
C SER A 762 41.90 20.33 -12.44
N ALA A 763 42.40 21.25 -11.61
CA ALA A 763 43.79 21.63 -11.53
C ALA A 763 44.33 21.20 -10.17
N THR A 764 45.51 20.58 -10.12
CA THR A 764 46.14 20.06 -8.93
C THR A 764 47.45 20.77 -8.66
N LEU A 765 47.69 21.19 -7.42
CA LEU A 765 48.94 21.69 -6.95
C LEU A 765 49.30 21.02 -5.60
N GLY A 766 50.49 20.50 -5.48
CA GLY A 766 50.89 19.77 -4.27
C GLY A 766 52.37 19.63 -4.10
N GLY A 767 52.74 18.88 -3.08
CA GLY A 767 54.11 18.52 -2.79
C GLY A 767 54.25 17.16 -2.16
N ARG A 768 55.40 16.57 -2.36
CA ARG A 768 55.80 15.30 -1.78
C ARG A 768 57.15 15.44 -1.05
N ILE A 769 57.20 14.97 0.16
CA ILE A 769 58.45 14.75 0.90
C ILE A 769 58.61 13.25 1.01
N ALA A 770 59.76 12.73 0.62
CA ALA A 770 60.04 11.30 0.73
C ALA A 770 61.51 11.06 1.09
N GLY A 771 61.75 10.09 1.91
CA GLY A 771 63.09 9.74 2.31
C GLY A 771 63.24 8.32 2.83
N GLY A 772 64.44 7.81 2.94
CA GLY A 772 64.68 6.47 3.46
C GLY A 772 66.11 6.23 3.94
N ILE A 773 66.25 5.11 4.62
CA ILE A 773 67.51 4.63 5.18
C ILE A 773 67.86 3.32 4.45
N ASN A 774 69.04 3.32 3.87
CA ASN A 774 69.60 2.14 3.18
C ASN A 774 70.42 1.29 4.14
N PHE A 775 70.21 -0.01 4.11
CA PHE A 775 70.95 -0.96 4.93
C PHE A 775 71.95 -1.70 4.07
N ALA A 776 73.23 -1.75 4.48
CA ALA A 776 74.18 -2.64 3.88
C ALA A 776 73.97 -4.06 4.39
N ALA A 777 73.49 -4.96 3.50
CA ALA A 777 73.33 -6.35 3.82
C ALA A 777 74.64 -7.09 3.49
N ASN A 778 75.32 -7.64 4.48
CA ASN A 778 76.52 -8.49 4.35
C ASN A 778 76.28 -9.81 5.11
N GLY A 779 76.31 -10.95 4.45
CA GLY A 779 76.22 -12.24 5.12
C GLY A 779 75.27 -13.27 4.56
N ILE A 780 75.23 -14.43 5.19
CA ILE A 780 74.48 -15.63 4.73
C ILE A 780 72.93 -15.45 4.69
N PHE A 781 72.40 -14.43 5.35
CA PHE A 781 70.94 -14.12 5.35
C PHE A 781 70.56 -12.90 4.50
N GLU A 782 71.39 -12.54 3.51
CA GLU A 782 71.27 -11.34 2.69
C GLU A 782 69.94 -11.23 1.96
N GLU A 783 69.34 -12.37 1.59
CA GLU A 783 68.08 -12.42 0.87
C GLU A 783 66.87 -12.09 1.79
N TRP A 784 66.96 -12.23 3.11
CA TRP A 784 65.91 -12.06 4.07
C TRP A 784 65.95 -10.76 4.85
N LEU A 785 67.03 -9.98 4.70
CA LEU A 785 67.21 -8.73 5.41
C LEU A 785 66.61 -7.55 4.62
N PRO A 786 65.96 -6.60 5.27
CA PRO A 786 65.49 -5.38 4.62
C PRO A 786 66.64 -4.59 4.06
N ARG A 787 66.54 -4.19 2.79
CA ARG A 787 67.53 -3.35 2.08
C ARG A 787 67.29 -1.87 2.33
N ARG A 788 66.01 -1.48 2.57
CA ARG A 788 65.64 -0.09 2.78
C ARG A 788 64.37 0.00 3.61
N ILE A 789 64.38 1.00 4.49
CA ILE A 789 63.13 1.49 5.10
C ILE A 789 62.96 2.92 4.63
N ASP A 790 61.79 3.24 4.10
CA ASP A 790 61.52 4.57 3.62
C ASP A 790 60.09 5.02 3.97
N GLY A 791 59.86 6.33 3.89
CA GLY A 791 58.55 6.91 4.08
C GLY A 791 58.29 8.06 3.12
N SER A 792 57.01 8.35 2.89
CA SER A 792 56.64 9.54 2.14
C SER A 792 55.38 10.18 2.69
N LEU A 793 55.29 11.48 2.55
CA LEU A 793 54.15 12.31 2.85
C LEU A 793 53.82 13.15 1.63
N ASN A 794 52.66 13.00 1.08
CA ASN A 794 52.10 13.79 -0.01
C ASN A 794 51.02 14.72 0.53
N ALA A 795 50.93 15.94 0.03
CA ALA A 795 49.80 16.81 0.24
C ALA A 795 49.46 17.55 -1.05
N ALA A 796 48.22 17.65 -1.41
CA ALA A 796 47.78 18.32 -2.60
C ALA A 796 46.45 19.07 -2.42
N VAL A 797 46.28 20.09 -3.20
CA VAL A 797 45.09 20.89 -3.30
C VAL A 797 44.59 20.83 -4.75
N HIS A 798 43.31 20.65 -4.91
CA HIS A 798 42.67 20.50 -6.19
C HIS A 798 41.57 21.57 -6.34
N GLY A 799 41.67 22.42 -7.34
CA GLY A 799 40.61 23.29 -7.80
C GLY A 799 39.73 22.56 -8.80
N LEU A 800 38.42 22.64 -8.71
CA LEU A 800 37.49 21.92 -9.56
C LEU A 800 36.46 22.87 -10.17
N THR A 801 36.19 22.70 -11.45
CA THR A 801 35.05 23.28 -12.14
C THR A 801 34.24 22.16 -12.79
N SER A 802 32.94 22.22 -12.77
CA SER A 802 32.04 21.22 -13.37
C SER A 802 30.79 21.88 -13.93
N ASP A 803 30.20 21.25 -14.93
CA ASP A 803 28.85 21.58 -15.34
C ASP A 803 27.85 21.23 -14.24
N SER A 804 26.76 22.01 -14.18
CA SER A 804 25.62 21.67 -13.33
C SER A 804 24.91 20.44 -13.91
N ALA A 805 24.58 19.49 -13.05
CA ALA A 805 23.77 18.34 -13.44
C ALA A 805 22.29 18.59 -13.12
N SER A 806 21.42 17.96 -13.90
CA SER A 806 19.99 17.93 -13.65
C SER A 806 19.50 16.50 -13.63
N MET A 807 18.43 16.25 -12.92
CA MET A 807 17.79 14.94 -12.85
C MET A 807 16.37 15.05 -13.38
N THR A 808 16.03 14.24 -14.36
CA THR A 808 14.66 14.08 -14.82
C THR A 808 14.01 12.95 -14.04
N VAL A 809 12.79 13.17 -13.57
CA VAL A 809 11.96 12.18 -12.85
C VAL A 809 10.71 11.91 -13.66
N THR A 810 10.37 10.64 -13.86
CA THR A 810 9.16 10.21 -14.57
C THR A 810 8.48 9.06 -13.84
N VAL A 811 7.18 8.93 -14.01
CA VAL A 811 6.43 7.75 -13.54
C VAL A 811 6.14 6.87 -14.75
N PRO A 812 6.60 5.61 -14.75
CA PRO A 812 6.29 4.68 -15.84
C PRO A 812 4.78 4.49 -16.01
N GLY A 813 4.28 4.50 -17.23
CA GLY A 813 2.87 4.26 -17.54
C GLY A 813 1.92 5.45 -17.34
N ILE A 814 2.35 6.57 -16.76
CA ILE A 814 1.50 7.75 -16.56
C ILE A 814 1.98 8.88 -17.50
N GLU A 815 1.18 9.18 -18.52
CA GLU A 815 1.48 10.26 -19.45
C GLU A 815 1.45 11.62 -18.73
N GLY A 816 2.43 12.49 -19.04
CA GLY A 816 2.55 13.80 -18.40
C GLY A 816 3.19 13.80 -17.00
N ALA A 817 3.36 12.65 -16.32
CA ALA A 817 4.02 12.56 -15.03
C ALA A 817 5.54 12.69 -15.19
N ARG A 818 6.01 13.92 -15.37
CA ARG A 818 7.41 14.27 -15.53
C ARG A 818 7.76 15.53 -14.74
N GLY A 819 8.94 15.50 -14.11
CA GLY A 819 9.51 16.63 -13.40
C GLY A 819 11.03 16.67 -13.54
N ALA A 820 11.64 17.74 -13.08
CA ALA A 820 13.09 17.91 -13.05
C ALA A 820 13.54 18.36 -11.67
N LEU A 821 14.68 17.82 -11.22
CA LEU A 821 15.33 18.18 -9.97
C LEU A 821 16.72 18.74 -10.24
N ALA A 822 17.13 19.70 -9.42
CA ALA A 822 18.49 20.19 -9.43
C ALA A 822 19.41 19.18 -8.70
N VAL A 823 20.53 18.83 -9.32
CA VAL A 823 21.59 18.04 -8.71
C VAL A 823 22.64 19.01 -8.12
N ALA A 824 23.12 18.70 -6.95
CA ALA A 824 24.10 19.55 -6.28
C ALA A 824 25.40 19.65 -7.10
N ASP A 825 25.95 20.86 -7.16
CA ASP A 825 27.27 21.09 -7.77
C ASP A 825 28.35 20.32 -7.00
N LEU A 826 29.36 19.87 -7.73
CA LEU A 826 30.57 19.30 -7.13
C LEU A 826 31.33 20.34 -6.28
N PRO A 827 32.05 19.92 -5.24
CA PRO A 827 32.82 20.83 -4.42
C PRO A 827 33.94 21.46 -5.24
N LYS A 828 34.00 22.79 -5.30
CA LYS A 828 34.98 23.57 -6.09
C LYS A 828 36.40 23.40 -5.61
N PHE A 829 36.59 22.90 -4.40
CA PHE A 829 37.91 22.83 -3.76
C PHE A 829 38.05 21.53 -2.95
N GLN A 830 39.17 20.85 -3.14
CA GLN A 830 39.47 19.60 -2.46
C GLN A 830 40.91 19.60 -1.95
N MET A 831 41.16 18.89 -0.85
CA MET A 831 42.48 18.68 -0.27
C MET A 831 42.70 17.20 -0.04
N SER A 832 43.88 16.71 -0.34
CA SER A 832 44.30 15.34 -0.04
C SER A 832 45.65 15.32 0.65
N ALA A 833 45.81 14.34 1.55
CA ALA A 833 47.12 14.01 2.12
C ALA A 833 47.21 12.50 2.25
N ASP A 834 48.35 11.94 1.93
CA ASP A 834 48.66 10.54 2.13
C ASP A 834 50.08 10.37 2.73
N ALA A 835 50.17 9.38 3.61
CA ALA A 835 51.41 8.99 4.26
C ALA A 835 51.72 7.51 4.01
N LYS A 836 52.97 7.16 3.81
CA LYS A 836 53.41 5.80 3.57
C LYS A 836 54.68 5.48 4.33
N LEU A 837 54.75 4.23 4.79
CA LEU A 837 55.93 3.67 5.40
C LEU A 837 56.23 2.32 4.75
N GLY A 838 57.35 2.19 4.09
CA GLY A 838 57.72 1.01 3.31
C GLY A 838 59.00 0.33 3.83
N ILE A 839 59.00 -0.99 3.67
CA ILE A 839 60.16 -1.84 3.91
C ILE A 839 60.46 -2.59 2.64
N GLN A 840 61.65 -2.40 2.11
CA GLN A 840 62.11 -3.01 0.85
C GLN A 840 62.99 -4.21 1.16
N PHE A 841 62.61 -5.36 0.64
CA PHE A 841 63.41 -6.57 0.54
C PHE A 841 63.98 -6.72 -0.90
N PRO A 842 64.85 -7.68 -1.19
CA PRO A 842 65.45 -7.81 -2.53
C PRO A 842 64.44 -7.85 -3.69
N GLN A 843 63.37 -8.61 -3.58
CA GLN A 843 62.35 -8.74 -4.62
C GLN A 843 60.96 -8.24 -4.22
N THR A 844 60.75 -7.96 -2.94
CA THR A 844 59.45 -7.65 -2.37
C THR A 844 59.49 -6.36 -1.60
N ARG A 845 58.44 -5.57 -1.67
CA ARG A 845 58.26 -4.38 -0.86
C ARG A 845 56.90 -4.45 -0.17
N ILE A 846 56.91 -4.17 1.11
CA ILE A 846 55.71 -4.07 1.94
C ILE A 846 55.56 -2.62 2.38
N GLU A 847 54.41 -2.04 2.20
CA GLU A 847 54.07 -0.67 2.62
C GLU A 847 52.81 -0.64 3.47
N LEU A 848 52.84 0.18 4.50
CA LEU A 848 51.67 0.67 5.18
C LEU A 848 51.25 2.01 4.56
N THR A 849 50.00 2.18 4.25
CA THR A 849 49.46 3.37 3.61
C THR A 849 48.35 3.98 4.46
N GLY A 850 48.33 5.30 4.55
CA GLY A 850 47.20 6.02 5.16
C GLY A 850 46.86 7.23 4.31
N SER A 851 45.58 7.48 4.08
CA SER A 851 45.15 8.65 3.33
C SER A 851 44.00 9.38 4.00
N VAL A 852 43.94 10.69 3.78
CA VAL A 852 42.91 11.59 4.22
C VAL A 852 42.51 12.49 3.07
N MET A 853 41.22 12.68 2.85
CA MET A 853 40.70 13.60 1.86
C MET A 853 39.59 14.45 2.44
N LYS A 854 39.54 15.72 2.02
CA LYS A 854 38.49 16.67 2.36
C LYS A 854 38.10 17.49 1.13
N ALA A 855 36.83 17.43 0.76
CA ALA A 855 36.25 18.18 -0.35
C ALA A 855 35.20 19.19 0.19
N GLY A 856 35.69 20.39 0.54
CA GLY A 856 34.88 21.43 1.18
C GLY A 856 34.22 20.92 2.48
N SER A 857 32.95 21.22 2.67
CA SER A 857 32.10 20.64 3.74
C SER A 857 31.39 19.36 3.30
N LYS A 858 31.48 19.00 2.02
CA LYS A 858 30.61 17.98 1.40
C LYS A 858 31.16 16.56 1.49
N HIS A 859 32.47 16.37 1.46
CA HIS A 859 33.05 15.03 1.50
C HIS A 859 34.30 14.96 2.36
N ARG A 860 34.39 13.92 3.17
CA ARG A 860 35.58 13.56 3.96
C ARG A 860 35.77 12.05 3.88
N ALA A 861 36.99 11.64 3.63
CA ALA A 861 37.34 10.22 3.61
C ALA A 861 38.70 10.03 4.29
N HIS A 862 38.87 8.88 4.92
CA HIS A 862 40.14 8.41 5.41
C HIS A 862 40.28 6.91 5.19
N SER A 863 41.44 6.46 4.90
CA SER A 863 41.71 5.03 4.72
C SER A 863 43.07 4.65 5.31
N VAL A 864 43.19 3.39 5.71
CA VAL A 864 44.43 2.75 6.10
C VAL A 864 44.53 1.43 5.34
N GLY A 865 45.70 1.09 4.84
CA GLY A 865 45.89 -0.09 4.02
C GLY A 865 47.30 -0.65 4.11
N ALA A 866 47.45 -1.78 3.46
CA ALA A 866 48.71 -2.42 3.24
C ALA A 866 48.92 -2.69 1.74
N ARG A 867 50.11 -2.47 1.28
CA ARG A 867 50.51 -2.66 -0.09
C ARG A 867 51.65 -3.67 -0.17
N LEU A 868 51.55 -4.60 -1.08
CA LEU A 868 52.58 -5.55 -1.44
C LEU A 868 53.00 -5.31 -2.87
N SER A 869 54.29 -5.12 -3.09
CA SER A 869 54.84 -4.99 -4.45
C SER A 869 55.96 -6.00 -4.61
N TRP A 870 56.05 -6.60 -5.75
CA TRP A 870 57.14 -7.53 -6.11
C TRP A 870 57.54 -7.33 -7.56
N VAL A 871 58.76 -7.69 -7.83
CA VAL A 871 59.33 -7.67 -9.16
C VAL A 871 59.61 -9.12 -9.56
N PHE A 872 58.90 -9.54 -10.60
CA PHE A 872 59.22 -10.78 -11.27
C PHE A 872 60.49 -10.54 -12.10
N ASN A 873 61.62 -10.87 -11.55
CA ASN A 873 62.81 -10.97 -12.35
C ASN A 873 62.77 -12.28 -13.11
N GLU A 874 63.07 -12.17 -14.38
CA GLU A 874 63.31 -13.38 -15.16
C GLU A 874 64.34 -14.26 -14.49
N VAL A 875 63.99 -15.51 -14.38
CA VAL A 875 64.92 -16.59 -14.11
C VAL A 875 65.84 -16.84 -15.33
#